data_351b766136adf150c393b0b84244fb5a
#
_entry.id   351b766136adf150c393b0b84244fb5a
#
_cell.length_a   1.000
_cell.length_b   1.000
_cell.length_c   1.000
_cell.angle_alpha   90.00
_cell.angle_beta   90.00
_cell.angle_gamma   90.00
#
_symmetry.space_group_name_H-M   'P 1'
#
loop_
_entity.id
_entity.type
_entity.pdbx_description
1 polymer ?
#
loop_
_entity_poly.entity_id
_entity_poly.type
_entity_poly.pdbx_seq_one_letter_code
_entity_poly.pdbx_strand_id
1 'polypeptide(L)'
;MRVVVTGLGMINAIGDTVDESWNNCINGVSGIKEVRSIDTSECYAHMGAEASEKFDVDAGEDADRMDRVSLLCVKAVREAISDSKIEITEENADRVGVIIGSCVGGAVSIQKYFTDMEDGSDKADPKEIFKMPIGAIANNVAKIAGAKGVVTNVGNACAASTISIEYACDLIRAGVGDAFIVGGTDSFSALAFGGFTALHALDSDPCSPYNKSKGITLGEGAGALIIESYEHAVARGAHIYCDILGGGISSDAHHITAPRPDSEGQMNAMKWALKSSDLDAKSIDYINGHATGTPLNDSTEIQAMQNIFGENEGTSVDSTKSMVGHCLGAAGAVEAIYTIKALTTNTVPPTIGYSEEDLEALKEKAGKLDFTPNVKKEREINYAMTNNFAFGGNNASVIFSKHEKDIKPLENNRVFVTGMGLVNAFGNSVDSYIEGTKTGKAPVEGGSLHAEVGPEVYQEYGVKLAFYRKLDKLSQIQVVSGRACLKNAGVTVTEENQTDIGMIIGTADGPTTDIVNFHEGLIKNGLHEGSAFVFPNTVYNAAGGYLSINSGVKGVNVTLVNGMQAGLQSVCYAYNVVKNGTEKMMMACGVDENTDVIYSLYDRLGYVTENGDTKPYGFKGRQFVLGEGSTSVMLESEASAQERGAEKYAEIAGYGMAHESVSVGTIKGSDVALDKAVKAACESAGITPDEIDAIVGFGNGNKTVDAIEIGSYERIFGDDQKPVLSVKTLVGEARAAAATLEAAHAALLLAGKLDASQPAFLFENGKALETVVDTSSFENILVTSYAPGGSYTAVVLKKVK
;
A
#
# COMPACT_ATOMS: atom_id res chain seq x y z
N MET A 1 -17.83 15.29 4.31
CA MET A 1 -18.25 14.14 5.19
C MET A 1 -17.23 14.05 6.33
N ARG A 2 -17.70 14.02 7.59
CA ARG A 2 -16.83 13.84 8.78
C ARG A 2 -16.47 12.36 8.92
N VAL A 3 -15.24 12.08 9.34
CA VAL A 3 -14.75 10.73 9.65
C VAL A 3 -14.41 10.65 11.12
N VAL A 4 -14.89 9.63 11.81
CA VAL A 4 -14.77 9.47 13.26
C VAL A 4 -14.17 8.13 13.64
N VAL A 5 -13.50 8.07 14.79
CA VAL A 5 -12.98 6.82 15.36
C VAL A 5 -13.97 6.30 16.41
N THR A 6 -14.38 5.05 16.27
CA THR A 6 -15.38 4.42 17.15
C THR A 6 -14.88 3.18 17.88
N GLY A 7 -13.74 2.62 17.49
CA GLY A 7 -13.14 1.47 18.14
C GLY A 7 -11.64 1.44 18.04
N LEU A 8 -11.00 0.92 19.09
CA LEU A 8 -9.55 0.81 19.24
C LEU A 8 -9.17 -0.62 19.66
N GLY A 9 -8.06 -1.12 19.12
CA GLY A 9 -7.48 -2.41 19.54
C GLY A 9 -5.98 -2.43 19.32
N MET A 10 -5.23 -3.03 20.24
CA MET A 10 -3.78 -2.99 20.21
C MET A 10 -3.13 -4.18 20.93
N ILE A 11 -1.99 -4.62 20.42
CA ILE A 11 -1.04 -5.51 21.10
C ILE A 11 0.38 -5.05 20.80
N ASN A 12 1.23 -4.95 21.81
CA ASN A 12 2.65 -4.64 21.67
C ASN A 12 3.46 -5.11 22.89
N ALA A 13 4.72 -4.73 22.99
CA ALA A 13 5.65 -5.19 24.04
C ALA A 13 5.25 -4.81 25.47
N ILE A 14 4.35 -3.84 25.67
CA ILE A 14 3.92 -3.38 27.01
C ILE A 14 2.45 -3.65 27.33
N GLY A 15 1.73 -4.39 26.47
CA GLY A 15 0.36 -4.79 26.76
C GLY A 15 -0.30 -5.52 25.58
N ASP A 16 -1.20 -6.43 25.94
CA ASP A 16 -1.98 -7.25 25.01
C ASP A 16 -3.36 -6.64 24.69
N THR A 17 -3.65 -5.45 25.25
CA THR A 17 -4.86 -4.65 25.02
C THR A 17 -4.54 -3.15 25.06
N VAL A 18 -5.47 -2.33 24.52
CA VAL A 18 -5.34 -0.86 24.52
C VAL A 18 -5.18 -0.31 25.94
N ASP A 19 -6.03 -0.75 26.90
CA ASP A 19 -6.00 -0.20 28.25
C ASP A 19 -4.75 -0.61 29.03
N GLU A 20 -4.30 -1.86 28.89
CA GLU A 20 -3.05 -2.31 29.49
C GLU A 20 -1.86 -1.54 28.93
N SER A 21 -1.76 -1.47 27.62
CA SER A 21 -0.68 -0.78 26.92
C SER A 21 -0.66 0.72 27.24
N TRP A 22 -1.84 1.38 27.28
CA TRP A 22 -1.95 2.78 27.66
C TRP A 22 -1.50 3.04 29.10
N ASN A 23 -1.99 2.23 30.06
CA ASN A 23 -1.60 2.37 31.44
C ASN A 23 -0.09 2.18 31.65
N ASN A 24 0.52 1.22 30.97
CA ASN A 24 1.97 1.01 31.04
C ASN A 24 2.73 2.15 30.35
N CYS A 25 2.24 2.65 29.21
CA CYS A 25 2.84 3.77 28.46
C CYS A 25 2.91 5.06 29.32
N ILE A 26 1.79 5.50 29.92
CA ILE A 26 1.78 6.73 30.73
C ILE A 26 2.56 6.62 32.04
N ASN A 27 2.90 5.42 32.47
CA ASN A 27 3.75 5.15 33.63
C ASN A 27 5.22 4.89 33.26
N GLY A 28 5.59 5.05 32.00
CA GLY A 28 6.97 4.91 31.54
C GLY A 28 7.53 3.49 31.62
N VAL A 29 6.66 2.47 31.48
CA VAL A 29 7.08 1.07 31.48
C VAL A 29 7.73 0.73 30.15
N SER A 30 9.00 0.27 30.15
CA SER A 30 9.68 -0.18 28.95
C SER A 30 9.42 -1.65 28.66
N GLY A 31 9.04 -1.98 27.42
CA GLY A 31 8.98 -3.32 26.87
C GLY A 31 10.28 -3.79 26.23
N ILE A 32 11.29 -2.92 26.14
CA ILE A 32 12.58 -3.23 25.54
C ILE A 32 13.38 -4.17 26.46
N LYS A 33 13.75 -5.33 25.94
CA LYS A 33 14.47 -6.41 26.65
C LYS A 33 15.43 -7.11 25.69
N GLU A 34 16.24 -8.05 26.21
CA GLU A 34 16.99 -8.96 25.34
C GLU A 34 16.05 -9.74 24.44
N VAL A 35 16.39 -9.81 23.15
CA VAL A 35 15.64 -10.54 22.11
C VAL A 35 15.66 -12.04 22.41
N ARG A 36 14.50 -12.71 22.23
CA ARG A 36 14.32 -14.13 22.55
C ARG A 36 13.89 -14.96 21.34
N SER A 37 13.23 -14.37 20.35
CA SER A 37 12.63 -15.08 19.21
C SER A 37 13.63 -15.48 18.15
N ILE A 38 14.79 -14.82 18.09
CA ILE A 38 15.89 -15.05 17.15
C ILE A 38 17.24 -15.05 17.89
N ASP A 39 18.23 -15.75 17.34
CA ASP A 39 19.60 -15.77 17.91
C ASP A 39 20.38 -14.52 17.47
N THR A 40 20.64 -13.62 18.44
CA THR A 40 21.40 -12.38 18.21
C THR A 40 22.83 -12.46 18.75
N SER A 41 23.32 -13.65 19.17
CA SER A 41 24.60 -13.79 19.90
C SER A 41 25.82 -13.26 19.14
N GLU A 42 25.81 -13.28 17.80
CA GLU A 42 26.86 -12.76 16.95
C GLU A 42 26.64 -11.32 16.47
N CYS A 43 25.50 -10.69 16.85
CA CYS A 43 25.19 -9.32 16.50
C CYS A 43 25.78 -8.31 17.52
N TYR A 44 25.95 -7.05 17.12
CA TYR A 44 26.40 -5.99 18.03
C TYR A 44 25.30 -5.42 18.93
N ALA A 45 24.03 -5.66 18.56
CA ALA A 45 22.85 -5.26 19.33
C ALA A 45 22.04 -6.50 19.69
N HIS A 46 21.43 -6.49 20.88
CA HIS A 46 20.70 -7.64 21.42
C HIS A 46 19.32 -7.27 21.97
N MET A 47 18.95 -5.97 21.88
CA MET A 47 17.73 -5.45 22.48
C MET A 47 16.60 -5.38 21.45
N GLY A 48 15.38 -5.67 21.90
CA GLY A 48 14.15 -5.59 21.12
C GLY A 48 12.92 -5.45 22.03
N ALA A 49 11.82 -5.04 21.45
CA ALA A 49 10.53 -4.91 22.13
C ALA A 49 9.53 -5.89 21.53
N GLU A 50 9.64 -7.17 21.92
CA GLU A 50 8.78 -8.24 21.46
C GLU A 50 7.45 -8.25 22.20
N ALA A 51 6.34 -8.39 21.51
CA ALA A 51 5.02 -8.65 22.10
C ALA A 51 4.99 -10.00 22.82
N SER A 52 3.93 -10.29 23.57
CA SER A 52 3.77 -11.57 24.27
C SER A 52 3.98 -12.74 23.29
N GLU A 53 4.81 -13.71 23.67
CA GLU A 53 5.09 -14.90 22.85
C GLU A 53 3.79 -15.65 22.53
N LYS A 54 2.94 -15.79 23.56
CA LYS A 54 1.61 -16.41 23.45
C LYS A 54 0.57 -15.42 23.90
N PHE A 55 -0.40 -15.18 23.06
CA PHE A 55 -1.57 -14.37 23.36
C PHE A 55 -2.83 -15.10 22.90
N ASP A 56 -3.92 -14.85 23.60
CA ASP A 56 -5.21 -15.44 23.24
C ASP A 56 -5.81 -14.68 22.05
N VAL A 57 -6.12 -15.42 20.98
CA VAL A 57 -6.74 -14.86 19.78
C VAL A 57 -7.67 -15.88 19.10
N ASP A 58 -8.91 -15.47 18.89
CA ASP A 58 -9.84 -16.21 18.03
C ASP A 58 -9.55 -15.87 16.55
N ALA A 59 -8.69 -16.66 15.94
CA ALA A 59 -8.31 -16.55 14.53
C ALA A 59 -9.17 -17.43 13.60
N GLY A 60 -10.22 -18.07 14.13
CA GLY A 60 -11.14 -18.88 13.33
C GLY A 60 -10.50 -20.16 12.75
N GLU A 61 -11.13 -20.70 11.70
CA GLU A 61 -10.74 -21.97 11.08
C GLU A 61 -9.44 -21.95 10.29
N ASP A 62 -8.96 -20.75 9.88
CA ASP A 62 -7.74 -20.58 9.08
C ASP A 62 -6.51 -20.19 9.91
N ALA A 63 -6.55 -20.35 11.23
CA ALA A 63 -5.42 -19.97 12.12
C ALA A 63 -4.09 -20.64 11.70
N ASP A 64 -4.13 -21.87 11.19
CA ASP A 64 -2.96 -22.61 10.70
C ASP A 64 -2.37 -22.05 9.38
N ARG A 65 -3.11 -21.17 8.69
CA ARG A 65 -2.69 -20.46 7.48
C ARG A 65 -2.25 -19.02 7.73
N MET A 66 -2.16 -18.60 8.99
CA MET A 66 -1.76 -17.25 9.37
C MET A 66 -0.34 -17.23 9.90
N ASP A 67 0.44 -16.25 9.42
CA ASP A 67 1.72 -15.88 10.03
C ASP A 67 1.48 -15.18 11.38
N ARG A 68 2.49 -15.10 12.22
CA ARG A 68 2.44 -14.33 13.47
C ARG A 68 1.98 -12.90 13.24
N VAL A 69 2.40 -12.25 12.15
CA VAL A 69 1.96 -10.90 11.78
C VAL A 69 0.45 -10.80 11.59
N SER A 70 -0.17 -11.81 10.95
CA SER A 70 -1.64 -11.87 10.79
C SER A 70 -2.33 -12.12 12.11
N LEU A 71 -1.79 -12.99 12.99
CA LEU A 71 -2.36 -13.27 14.30
C LEU A 71 -2.35 -12.05 15.23
N LEU A 72 -1.26 -11.26 15.23
CA LEU A 72 -1.18 -9.98 15.95
C LEU A 72 -2.25 -9.00 15.45
N CYS A 73 -2.37 -8.88 14.12
CA CYS A 73 -3.39 -8.05 13.51
C CYS A 73 -4.80 -8.46 13.90
N VAL A 74 -5.13 -9.76 13.80
CA VAL A 74 -6.44 -10.29 14.18
C VAL A 74 -6.74 -10.03 15.66
N LYS A 75 -5.75 -10.16 16.56
CA LYS A 75 -5.90 -9.83 17.97
C LYS A 75 -6.34 -8.37 18.17
N ALA A 76 -5.63 -7.43 17.56
CA ALA A 76 -5.97 -6.02 17.65
C ALA A 76 -7.35 -5.72 17.00
N VAL A 77 -7.64 -6.31 15.84
CA VAL A 77 -8.93 -6.14 15.15
C VAL A 77 -10.11 -6.67 15.98
N ARG A 78 -9.98 -7.82 16.60
CA ARG A 78 -11.03 -8.37 17.48
C ARG A 78 -11.34 -7.44 18.65
N GLU A 79 -10.32 -6.84 19.27
CA GLU A 79 -10.50 -5.85 20.33
C GLU A 79 -11.21 -4.59 19.76
N ALA A 80 -10.76 -4.04 18.62
CA ALA A 80 -11.37 -2.85 18.01
C ALA A 80 -12.84 -3.05 17.63
N ILE A 81 -13.19 -4.21 17.05
CA ILE A 81 -14.59 -4.57 16.75
C ILE A 81 -15.41 -4.66 18.03
N SER A 82 -14.89 -5.33 19.07
CA SER A 82 -15.57 -5.45 20.36
C SER A 82 -15.78 -4.08 21.03
N ASP A 83 -14.80 -3.21 20.96
CA ASP A 83 -14.83 -1.87 21.54
C ASP A 83 -15.85 -0.97 20.81
N SER A 84 -15.82 -0.95 19.48
CA SER A 84 -16.74 -0.17 18.64
C SER A 84 -18.18 -0.69 18.70
N LYS A 85 -18.38 -1.96 19.02
CA LYS A 85 -19.66 -2.68 18.93
C LYS A 85 -20.28 -2.61 17.53
N ILE A 86 -19.45 -2.52 16.48
CA ILE A 86 -19.93 -2.59 15.11
C ILE A 86 -20.37 -4.01 14.78
N GLU A 87 -21.57 -4.15 14.23
CA GLU A 87 -22.07 -5.43 13.71
C GLU A 87 -21.97 -5.43 12.20
N ILE A 88 -21.14 -6.35 11.65
CA ILE A 88 -20.98 -6.53 10.22
C ILE A 88 -21.89 -7.67 9.80
N THR A 89 -22.91 -7.35 9.00
CA THR A 89 -23.95 -8.26 8.55
C THR A 89 -23.96 -8.34 7.01
N GLU A 90 -24.69 -9.31 6.46
CA GLU A 90 -24.84 -9.42 4.99
C GLU A 90 -25.42 -8.13 4.35
N GLU A 91 -26.15 -7.30 5.12
CA GLU A 91 -26.76 -6.06 4.61
C GLU A 91 -25.78 -4.91 4.48
N ASN A 92 -24.75 -4.85 5.36
CA ASN A 92 -23.79 -3.74 5.40
C ASN A 92 -22.35 -4.14 5.03
N ALA A 93 -22.06 -5.44 4.91
CA ALA A 93 -20.70 -5.95 4.67
C ALA A 93 -20.02 -5.33 3.45
N ASP A 94 -20.77 -5.03 2.39
CA ASP A 94 -20.25 -4.43 1.16
C ASP A 94 -19.80 -2.96 1.35
N ARG A 95 -20.24 -2.32 2.45
CA ARG A 95 -19.90 -0.95 2.83
C ARG A 95 -18.82 -0.89 3.92
N VAL A 96 -18.33 -2.06 4.38
CA VAL A 96 -17.27 -2.18 5.37
C VAL A 96 -15.99 -2.66 4.67
N GLY A 97 -14.94 -1.85 4.71
CA GLY A 97 -13.64 -2.15 4.10
C GLY A 97 -12.57 -2.53 5.14
N VAL A 98 -11.41 -2.98 4.63
CA VAL A 98 -10.22 -3.33 5.42
C VAL A 98 -8.97 -2.78 4.74
N ILE A 99 -8.18 -1.97 5.47
CA ILE A 99 -6.89 -1.46 4.97
C ILE A 99 -5.83 -1.63 6.06
N ILE A 100 -4.87 -2.50 5.82
CA ILE A 100 -3.83 -2.82 6.80
C ILE A 100 -2.44 -2.49 6.25
N GLY A 101 -1.67 -1.75 7.04
CA GLY A 101 -0.27 -1.45 6.78
C GLY A 101 0.67 -2.53 7.31
N SER A 102 1.71 -2.87 6.54
CA SER A 102 2.81 -3.72 7.00
C SER A 102 4.09 -3.37 6.23
N CYS A 103 5.24 -3.55 6.88
CA CYS A 103 6.55 -3.32 6.28
C CYS A 103 7.10 -4.60 5.63
N VAL A 104 7.05 -5.72 6.36
CA VAL A 104 7.74 -6.95 6.01
C VAL A 104 6.82 -8.17 5.84
N GLY A 105 5.52 -8.02 6.13
CA GLY A 105 4.53 -9.09 5.95
C GLY A 105 4.88 -10.37 6.68
N GLY A 106 4.69 -11.52 6.03
CA GLY A 106 4.95 -12.86 6.57
C GLY A 106 6.42 -13.27 6.64
N ALA A 107 7.32 -12.35 7.01
CA ALA A 107 8.77 -12.60 7.04
C ALA A 107 9.18 -13.77 7.92
N VAL A 108 8.44 -14.06 9.01
CA VAL A 108 8.69 -15.21 9.88
C VAL A 108 8.43 -16.54 9.14
N SER A 109 7.33 -16.61 8.40
CA SER A 109 7.00 -17.78 7.59
C SER A 109 7.93 -17.94 6.38
N ILE A 110 8.37 -16.84 5.77
CA ILE A 110 9.39 -16.87 4.70
C ILE A 110 10.69 -17.47 5.24
N GLN A 111 11.21 -16.97 6.36
CA GLN A 111 12.43 -17.47 7.00
C GLN A 111 12.30 -18.95 7.32
N LYS A 112 11.18 -19.35 7.92
CA LYS A 112 10.92 -20.76 8.28
C LYS A 112 10.93 -21.65 7.02
N TYR A 113 10.20 -21.27 5.97
CA TYR A 113 10.10 -22.05 4.73
C TYR A 113 11.47 -22.27 4.09
N PHE A 114 12.28 -21.21 3.95
CA PHE A 114 13.62 -21.35 3.36
C PHE A 114 14.58 -22.13 4.26
N THR A 115 14.49 -22.01 5.58
CA THR A 115 15.25 -22.84 6.52
C THR A 115 14.89 -24.33 6.37
N ASP A 116 13.59 -24.64 6.31
CA ASP A 116 13.11 -26.03 6.12
C ASP A 116 13.55 -26.59 4.74
N MET A 117 13.61 -25.72 3.70
CA MET A 117 14.11 -26.12 2.37
C MET A 117 15.60 -26.44 2.37
N GLU A 118 16.44 -25.66 3.04
CA GLU A 118 17.89 -25.93 3.17
C GLU A 118 18.16 -27.23 3.96
N ASP A 119 17.36 -27.52 4.98
CA ASP A 119 17.42 -28.75 5.77
C ASP A 119 16.92 -30.01 5.01
N GLY A 120 16.25 -29.84 3.89
CA GLY A 120 15.72 -30.88 3.00
C GLY A 120 14.29 -30.56 2.55
N SER A 121 14.05 -30.58 1.24
CA SER A 121 12.78 -30.14 0.61
C SER A 121 11.52 -30.82 1.15
N ASP A 122 11.63 -32.02 1.73
CA ASP A 122 10.52 -32.78 2.30
C ASP A 122 10.00 -32.19 3.64
N LYS A 123 10.74 -31.27 4.25
CA LYS A 123 10.40 -30.65 5.53
C LYS A 123 9.60 -29.36 5.37
N ALA A 124 9.72 -28.69 4.24
CA ALA A 124 9.02 -27.43 4.00
C ALA A 124 7.51 -27.68 3.83
N ASP A 125 6.70 -27.11 4.74
CA ASP A 125 5.23 -27.19 4.66
C ASP A 125 4.71 -26.26 3.56
N PRO A 126 4.02 -26.77 2.51
CA PRO A 126 3.44 -25.94 1.46
C PRO A 126 2.43 -24.89 1.96
N LYS A 127 1.86 -25.08 3.15
CA LYS A 127 0.94 -24.12 3.75
C LYS A 127 1.62 -22.81 4.14
N GLU A 128 2.93 -22.79 4.38
CA GLU A 128 3.67 -21.56 4.67
C GLU A 128 3.54 -20.54 3.54
N ILE A 129 3.36 -20.99 2.29
CA ILE A 129 3.18 -20.13 1.12
C ILE A 129 1.98 -19.18 1.27
N PHE A 130 0.88 -19.62 1.90
CA PHE A 130 -0.30 -18.78 2.12
C PHE A 130 -0.10 -17.69 3.16
N LYS A 131 0.96 -17.80 3.98
CA LYS A 131 1.28 -16.89 5.07
C LYS A 131 2.22 -15.75 4.64
N MET A 132 2.95 -15.94 3.53
CA MET A 132 4.04 -15.07 3.12
C MET A 132 3.60 -13.70 2.55
N PRO A 133 2.59 -13.62 1.65
CA PRO A 133 2.25 -12.37 1.01
C PRO A 133 1.71 -11.34 2.01
N ILE A 134 2.14 -10.08 1.90
CA ILE A 134 1.55 -8.96 2.66
C ILE A 134 0.03 -8.92 2.44
N GLY A 135 -0.45 -9.14 1.22
CA GLY A 135 -1.87 -9.19 0.87
C GLY A 135 -2.69 -10.18 1.70
N ALA A 136 -2.07 -11.20 2.29
CA ALA A 136 -2.74 -12.16 3.16
C ALA A 136 -3.31 -11.52 4.44
N ILE A 137 -2.69 -10.46 4.95
CA ILE A 137 -3.06 -9.85 6.23
C ILE A 137 -4.46 -9.24 6.17
N ALA A 138 -4.71 -8.32 5.22
CA ALA A 138 -6.03 -7.70 5.07
C ALA A 138 -7.11 -8.71 4.66
N ASN A 139 -6.78 -9.71 3.82
CA ASN A 139 -7.69 -10.79 3.46
C ASN A 139 -8.11 -11.63 4.67
N ASN A 140 -7.17 -11.98 5.57
CA ASN A 140 -7.47 -12.69 6.81
C ASN A 140 -8.40 -11.86 7.71
N VAL A 141 -8.13 -10.56 7.85
CA VAL A 141 -8.99 -9.64 8.62
C VAL A 141 -10.39 -9.56 8.00
N ALA A 142 -10.48 -9.38 6.68
CA ALA A 142 -11.76 -9.29 5.98
C ALA A 142 -12.60 -10.57 6.18
N LYS A 143 -11.98 -11.74 6.07
CA LYS A 143 -12.66 -13.02 6.32
C LYS A 143 -13.18 -13.14 7.76
N ILE A 144 -12.33 -12.79 8.74
CA ILE A 144 -12.70 -12.89 10.17
C ILE A 144 -13.80 -11.89 10.53
N ALA A 145 -13.75 -10.69 9.98
CA ALA A 145 -14.73 -9.65 10.23
C ALA A 145 -16.01 -9.80 9.39
N GLY A 146 -15.97 -10.55 8.30
CA GLY A 146 -17.08 -10.63 7.34
C GLY A 146 -17.19 -9.41 6.42
N ALA A 147 -16.14 -8.58 6.31
CA ALA A 147 -16.12 -7.37 5.49
C ALA A 147 -16.02 -7.72 4.00
N LYS A 148 -16.82 -7.06 3.15
CA LYS A 148 -16.93 -7.32 1.70
C LYS A 148 -16.72 -6.07 0.83
N GLY A 149 -16.38 -4.93 1.44
CA GLY A 149 -16.03 -3.69 0.74
C GLY A 149 -14.61 -3.73 0.18
N VAL A 150 -13.95 -2.57 0.20
CA VAL A 150 -12.54 -2.45 -0.25
C VAL A 150 -11.61 -3.19 0.70
N VAL A 151 -10.79 -4.09 0.17
CA VAL A 151 -9.76 -4.81 0.92
C VAL A 151 -8.42 -4.58 0.24
N THR A 152 -7.42 -4.08 1.00
CA THR A 152 -6.06 -3.87 0.49
C THR A 152 -5.04 -3.78 1.62
N ASN A 153 -3.77 -3.94 1.26
CA ASN A 153 -2.64 -3.66 2.15
C ASN A 153 -1.82 -2.49 1.63
N VAL A 154 -1.26 -1.72 2.57
CA VAL A 154 -0.30 -0.63 2.30
C VAL A 154 1.09 -1.10 2.69
N GLY A 155 2.03 -1.06 1.73
CA GLY A 155 3.41 -1.49 1.90
C GLY A 155 4.41 -0.33 1.92
N ASN A 156 4.17 0.70 2.75
CA ASN A 156 5.00 1.92 2.83
C ASN A 156 5.94 1.95 4.03
N ALA A 157 6.60 0.81 4.29
CA ALA A 157 7.53 0.69 5.42
C ALA A 157 6.94 1.28 6.72
N CYS A 158 7.68 2.12 7.45
CA CYS A 158 7.24 2.65 8.76
C CYS A 158 6.01 3.58 8.71
N ALA A 159 5.66 4.13 7.55
CA ALA A 159 4.48 4.99 7.37
C ALA A 159 3.22 4.21 6.95
N ALA A 160 3.32 2.89 6.75
CA ALA A 160 2.28 2.07 6.15
C ALA A 160 0.92 2.21 6.84
N SER A 161 0.86 2.13 8.16
CA SER A 161 -0.42 2.20 8.88
C SER A 161 -0.98 3.63 9.00
N THR A 162 -0.16 4.65 9.05
CA THR A 162 -0.62 6.05 8.99
C THR A 162 -1.26 6.35 7.63
N ILE A 163 -0.64 5.88 6.55
CA ILE A 163 -1.19 5.97 5.19
C ILE A 163 -2.48 5.15 5.08
N SER A 164 -2.57 3.97 5.73
CA SER A 164 -3.80 3.17 5.76
C SER A 164 -4.97 3.93 6.38
N ILE A 165 -4.74 4.69 7.45
CA ILE A 165 -5.76 5.54 8.09
C ILE A 165 -6.21 6.63 7.13
N GLU A 166 -5.29 7.34 6.49
CA GLU A 166 -5.64 8.43 5.55
C GLU A 166 -6.35 7.90 4.31
N TYR A 167 -5.87 6.80 3.72
CA TYR A 167 -6.53 6.19 2.56
C TYR A 167 -7.98 5.79 2.87
N ALA A 168 -8.25 5.22 4.04
CA ALA A 168 -9.61 4.89 4.43
C ALA A 168 -10.47 6.14 4.66
N CYS A 169 -9.91 7.22 5.21
CA CYS A 169 -10.60 8.51 5.31
C CYS A 169 -11.00 9.04 3.93
N ASP A 170 -10.11 8.95 2.94
CA ASP A 170 -10.39 9.34 1.57
C ASP A 170 -11.54 8.52 0.96
N LEU A 171 -11.56 7.20 1.19
CA LEU A 171 -12.62 6.32 0.69
C LEU A 171 -13.99 6.62 1.35
N ILE A 172 -14.01 6.91 2.66
CA ILE A 172 -15.23 7.34 3.35
C ILE A 172 -15.72 8.67 2.78
N ARG A 173 -14.84 9.65 2.64
CA ARG A 173 -15.16 10.98 2.09
C ARG A 173 -15.64 10.91 0.64
N ALA A 174 -15.11 9.99 -0.14
CA ALA A 174 -15.55 9.69 -1.50
C ALA A 174 -16.87 8.88 -1.57
N GLY A 175 -17.42 8.45 -0.42
CA GLY A 175 -18.66 7.67 -0.36
C GLY A 175 -18.52 6.20 -0.78
N VAL A 176 -17.30 5.68 -0.88
CA VAL A 176 -17.02 4.30 -1.30
C VAL A 176 -17.39 3.29 -0.22
N GLY A 177 -17.22 3.63 1.06
CA GLY A 177 -17.62 2.83 2.20
C GLY A 177 -18.15 3.69 3.33
N ASP A 178 -18.82 3.07 4.31
CA ASP A 178 -19.37 3.74 5.48
C ASP A 178 -18.51 3.50 6.74
N ALA A 179 -17.78 2.37 6.75
CA ALA A 179 -16.89 1.99 7.84
C ALA A 179 -15.66 1.25 7.31
N PHE A 180 -14.53 1.39 8.00
CA PHE A 180 -13.30 0.66 7.70
C PHE A 180 -12.63 0.13 8.96
N ILE A 181 -12.11 -1.08 8.86
CA ILE A 181 -11.13 -1.65 9.78
C ILE A 181 -9.76 -1.23 9.24
N VAL A 182 -9.08 -0.34 9.95
CA VAL A 182 -7.78 0.18 9.51
C VAL A 182 -6.73 -0.02 10.57
N GLY A 183 -5.47 -0.14 10.15
CA GLY A 183 -4.39 -0.26 11.12
C GLY A 183 -3.11 -0.75 10.49
N GLY A 184 -2.29 -1.39 11.31
CA GLY A 184 -1.05 -1.99 10.84
C GLY A 184 -0.48 -3.01 11.81
N THR A 185 0.40 -3.84 11.29
CA THR A 185 1.00 -4.95 12.01
C THR A 185 2.37 -5.29 11.44
N ASP A 186 3.32 -5.59 12.31
CA ASP A 186 4.56 -6.29 11.94
C ASP A 186 5.02 -7.17 13.10
N SER A 187 5.58 -8.33 12.75
CA SER A 187 6.18 -9.26 13.70
C SER A 187 7.69 -9.04 13.81
N PHE A 188 8.26 -9.40 14.95
CA PHE A 188 9.71 -9.43 15.13
C PHE A 188 10.32 -10.51 14.22
N SER A 189 11.28 -10.16 13.37
CA SER A 189 11.78 -11.07 12.35
C SER A 189 13.28 -10.97 12.14
N ALA A 190 13.87 -12.09 11.72
CA ALA A 190 15.29 -12.16 11.33
C ALA A 190 15.61 -11.23 10.15
N LEU A 191 14.69 -11.08 9.19
CA LEU A 191 14.85 -10.15 8.06
C LEU A 191 15.04 -8.71 8.54
N ALA A 192 14.14 -8.21 9.39
CA ALA A 192 14.23 -6.85 9.89
C ALA A 192 15.46 -6.66 10.78
N PHE A 193 15.69 -7.56 11.75
CA PHE A 193 16.81 -7.44 12.68
C PHE A 193 18.17 -7.53 11.97
N GLY A 194 18.36 -8.53 11.10
CA GLY A 194 19.57 -8.69 10.29
C GLY A 194 19.80 -7.50 9.33
N GLY A 195 18.72 -6.98 8.74
CA GLY A 195 18.78 -5.83 7.85
C GLY A 195 19.23 -4.54 8.56
N PHE A 196 18.64 -4.22 9.70
CA PHE A 196 19.05 -3.05 10.49
C PHE A 196 20.42 -3.27 11.15
N THR A 197 20.82 -4.51 11.47
CA THR A 197 22.19 -4.85 11.87
C THR A 197 23.17 -4.52 10.76
N ALA A 198 22.89 -4.93 9.53
CA ALA A 198 23.75 -4.68 8.36
C ALA A 198 23.90 -3.17 8.06
N LEU A 199 22.85 -2.40 8.28
CA LEU A 199 22.91 -0.92 8.14
C LEU A 199 23.60 -0.20 9.31
N HIS A 200 24.02 -0.92 10.35
CA HIS A 200 24.49 -0.33 11.62
C HIS A 200 23.52 0.70 12.20
N ALA A 201 22.21 0.41 12.09
CA ALA A 201 21.14 1.32 12.49
C ALA A 201 20.45 0.92 13.80
N LEU A 202 20.79 -0.23 14.40
CA LEU A 202 20.34 -0.61 15.73
C LEU A 202 21.14 0.12 16.83
N ASP A 203 20.51 0.38 17.97
CA ASP A 203 21.21 0.77 19.19
C ASP A 203 21.57 -0.49 20.01
N SER A 204 22.75 -0.50 20.62
CA SER A 204 23.15 -1.55 21.58
C SER A 204 22.42 -1.42 22.93
N ASP A 205 21.97 -0.22 23.25
CA ASP A 205 21.19 0.13 24.43
C ASP A 205 19.71 0.35 24.03
N PRO A 206 18.75 0.37 24.98
CA PRO A 206 17.38 0.79 24.68
C PRO A 206 17.34 2.19 24.05
N CYS A 207 16.64 2.35 22.93
CA CYS A 207 16.57 3.63 22.24
C CYS A 207 15.92 4.71 23.13
N SER A 208 16.49 5.93 23.05
CA SER A 208 16.02 7.13 23.72
C SER A 208 15.84 8.24 22.68
N PRO A 209 14.67 8.32 22.04
CA PRO A 209 14.38 9.28 20.97
C PRO A 209 14.58 10.72 21.40
N TYR A 210 15.00 11.58 20.46
CA TYR A 210 15.35 13.01 20.63
C TYR A 210 16.52 13.27 21.59
N ASN A 211 17.13 12.21 22.09
CA ASN A 211 18.24 12.27 23.06
C ASN A 211 19.57 11.91 22.38
N LYS A 212 20.31 10.98 22.93
CA LYS A 212 21.66 10.56 22.50
C LYS A 212 21.70 9.14 21.92
N SER A 213 20.56 8.55 21.60
CA SER A 213 20.51 7.27 20.91
C SER A 213 21.31 7.29 19.62
N LYS A 214 21.89 6.15 19.30
CA LYS A 214 22.71 5.96 18.11
C LYS A 214 22.02 5.13 17.04
N GLY A 215 20.81 4.63 17.34
CA GLY A 215 20.05 3.79 16.48
C GLY A 215 18.65 3.49 17.02
N ILE A 216 17.94 2.62 16.32
CA ILE A 216 16.60 2.18 16.70
C ILE A 216 16.68 0.97 17.62
N THR A 217 15.62 0.74 18.41
CA THR A 217 15.29 -0.57 18.95
C THR A 217 14.08 -1.09 18.20
N LEU A 218 14.16 -2.26 17.59
CA LEU A 218 13.01 -2.85 16.89
C LEU A 218 11.92 -3.27 17.87
N GLY A 219 10.68 -3.10 17.47
CA GLY A 219 9.49 -3.54 18.20
C GLY A 219 8.61 -4.45 17.35
N GLU A 220 7.69 -5.11 18.01
CA GLU A 220 6.65 -5.95 17.45
C GLU A 220 5.29 -5.49 17.94
N GLY A 221 4.27 -5.55 17.07
CA GLY A 221 2.91 -5.25 17.52
C GLY A 221 1.92 -5.08 16.38
N ALA A 222 0.69 -4.79 16.80
CA ALA A 222 -0.40 -4.40 15.91
C ALA A 222 -1.28 -3.34 16.58
N GLY A 223 -1.79 -2.42 15.74
CA GLY A 223 -2.84 -1.48 16.10
C GLY A 223 -3.97 -1.55 15.09
N ALA A 224 -5.22 -1.47 15.57
CA ALA A 224 -6.40 -1.46 14.73
C ALA A 224 -7.38 -0.38 15.22
N LEU A 225 -7.97 0.34 14.27
CA LEU A 225 -9.02 1.33 14.52
C LEU A 225 -10.26 0.95 13.70
N ILE A 226 -11.44 1.19 14.27
CA ILE A 226 -12.68 1.27 13.49
C ILE A 226 -12.94 2.73 13.22
N ILE A 227 -12.94 3.09 11.93
CA ILE A 227 -13.28 4.45 11.48
C ILE A 227 -14.55 4.42 10.66
N GLU A 228 -15.38 5.43 10.84
CA GLU A 228 -16.70 5.47 10.23
C GLU A 228 -17.03 6.88 9.72
N SER A 229 -17.94 6.97 8.76
CA SER A 229 -18.64 8.25 8.54
C SER A 229 -19.40 8.63 9.81
N TYR A 230 -19.42 9.90 10.14
CA TYR A 230 -20.13 10.40 11.31
C TYR A 230 -21.62 10.00 11.29
N GLU A 231 -22.24 10.07 10.12
CA GLU A 231 -23.64 9.70 9.91
C GLU A 231 -23.90 8.23 10.24
N HIS A 232 -23.01 7.33 9.81
CA HIS A 232 -23.11 5.89 10.13
C HIS A 232 -22.92 5.66 11.63
N ALA A 233 -21.89 6.25 12.25
CA ALA A 233 -21.62 6.11 13.67
C ALA A 233 -22.80 6.58 14.55
N VAL A 234 -23.38 7.73 14.24
CA VAL A 234 -24.54 8.29 14.96
C VAL A 234 -25.79 7.42 14.76
N ALA A 235 -26.05 6.96 13.52
CA ALA A 235 -27.22 6.15 13.23
C ALA A 235 -27.27 4.84 14.05
N ARG A 236 -26.10 4.23 14.34
CA ARG A 236 -26.01 3.03 15.19
C ARG A 236 -25.76 3.31 16.68
N GLY A 237 -25.65 4.60 17.09
CA GLY A 237 -25.40 4.99 18.48
C GLY A 237 -24.00 4.63 18.99
N ALA A 238 -22.98 4.71 18.11
CA ALA A 238 -21.60 4.41 18.46
C ALA A 238 -21.03 5.38 19.49
N HIS A 239 -20.11 4.88 20.33
CA HIS A 239 -19.18 5.75 21.04
C HIS A 239 -18.19 6.36 20.04
N ILE A 240 -17.99 7.66 20.06
CA ILE A 240 -17.03 8.37 19.20
C ILE A 240 -15.89 8.87 20.11
N TYR A 241 -14.67 8.42 19.80
CA TYR A 241 -13.45 8.85 20.49
C TYR A 241 -13.01 10.25 20.05
N CYS A 242 -12.97 10.46 18.74
CA CYS A 242 -12.52 11.70 18.12
C CYS A 242 -12.88 11.75 16.64
N ASP A 243 -12.74 12.94 16.04
CA ASP A 243 -12.77 13.12 14.59
C ASP A 243 -11.37 12.95 14.01
N ILE A 244 -11.26 12.41 12.78
CA ILE A 244 -10.06 12.48 11.96
C ILE A 244 -10.25 13.64 10.98
N LEU A 245 -9.52 14.73 11.18
CA LEU A 245 -9.71 15.93 10.39
C LEU A 245 -9.06 15.87 9.02
N GLY A 246 -7.87 15.29 8.93
CA GLY A 246 -7.15 15.17 7.68
C GLY A 246 -5.75 14.62 7.88
N GLY A 247 -5.11 14.29 6.77
CA GLY A 247 -3.74 13.84 6.71
C GLY A 247 -2.96 14.52 5.61
N GLY A 248 -1.68 14.21 5.56
CA GLY A 248 -0.77 14.63 4.51
C GLY A 248 0.25 13.54 4.25
N ILE A 249 0.44 13.22 2.98
CA ILE A 249 1.42 12.23 2.51
C ILE A 249 2.36 12.92 1.53
N SER A 250 3.68 12.78 1.71
CA SER A 250 4.69 13.39 0.85
C SER A 250 5.87 12.47 0.58
N SER A 251 6.71 12.83 -0.38
CA SER A 251 7.94 12.12 -0.70
C SER A 251 9.16 13.04 -0.61
N ASP A 252 10.28 12.52 -0.07
CA ASP A 252 11.55 13.27 0.04
C ASP A 252 12.25 13.47 -1.31
N ALA A 253 12.11 12.51 -2.23
CA ALA A 253 12.87 12.43 -3.48
C ALA A 253 14.39 12.61 -3.27
N HIS A 254 14.95 12.02 -2.23
CA HIS A 254 16.35 12.25 -1.79
C HIS A 254 17.18 10.98 -1.71
N HIS A 255 16.88 10.09 -0.76
CA HIS A 255 17.64 8.86 -0.49
C HIS A 255 16.71 7.74 -0.04
N ILE A 256 17.10 6.47 -0.31
CA ILE A 256 16.21 5.32 -0.03
C ILE A 256 16.06 5.02 1.47
N THR A 257 17.07 5.32 2.31
CA THR A 257 17.06 5.03 3.75
C THR A 257 17.26 6.24 4.65
N ALA A 258 17.76 7.36 4.12
CA ALA A 258 18.07 8.54 4.92
C ALA A 258 17.06 9.67 4.65
N PRO A 259 16.56 10.36 5.70
CA PRO A 259 15.70 11.52 5.52
C PRO A 259 16.46 12.67 4.84
N ARG A 260 15.72 13.56 4.21
CA ARG A 260 16.25 14.73 3.56
C ARG A 260 16.79 15.72 4.61
N PRO A 261 18.04 16.21 4.50
CA PRO A 261 18.67 17.03 5.55
C PRO A 261 17.98 18.37 5.83
N ASP A 262 17.25 18.94 4.86
CA ASP A 262 16.47 20.18 5.01
C ASP A 262 15.05 19.93 5.56
N SER A 263 14.71 18.70 5.88
CA SER A 263 13.42 18.24 6.40
C SER A 263 12.19 18.60 5.54
N GLU A 264 12.38 18.94 4.24
CA GLU A 264 11.30 19.42 3.37
C GLU A 264 10.13 18.42 3.28
N GLY A 265 10.40 17.11 3.08
CA GLY A 265 9.34 16.11 2.98
C GLY A 265 8.54 15.97 4.28
N GLN A 266 9.22 15.87 5.42
CA GLN A 266 8.57 15.84 6.74
C GLN A 266 7.70 17.08 6.96
N MET A 267 8.22 18.28 6.61
CA MET A 267 7.43 19.52 6.69
C MET A 267 6.23 19.50 5.76
N ASN A 268 6.36 18.97 4.55
CA ASN A 268 5.25 18.91 3.59
C ASN A 268 4.12 18.02 4.09
N ALA A 269 4.42 16.84 4.64
CA ALA A 269 3.41 15.95 5.22
C ALA A 269 2.62 16.67 6.33
N MET A 270 3.31 17.31 7.29
CA MET A 270 2.66 18.07 8.38
C MET A 270 1.88 19.28 7.86
N LYS A 271 2.39 20.03 6.90
CA LYS A 271 1.69 21.19 6.31
C LYS A 271 0.45 20.77 5.53
N TRP A 272 0.50 19.64 4.82
CA TRP A 272 -0.66 19.12 4.09
C TRP A 272 -1.72 18.58 5.03
N ALA A 273 -1.33 17.94 6.14
CA ALA A 273 -2.25 17.55 7.20
C ALA A 273 -2.96 18.78 7.81
N LEU A 274 -2.25 19.87 8.08
CA LEU A 274 -2.83 21.13 8.55
C LEU A 274 -3.78 21.75 7.50
N LYS A 275 -3.37 21.77 6.23
CA LYS A 275 -4.17 22.31 5.12
C LYS A 275 -5.46 21.51 4.91
N SER A 276 -5.39 20.18 4.89
CA SER A 276 -6.55 19.29 4.71
C SER A 276 -7.52 19.38 5.89
N SER A 277 -7.00 19.65 7.10
CA SER A 277 -7.76 19.86 8.33
C SER A 277 -8.30 21.29 8.50
N ASP A 278 -7.94 22.24 7.63
CA ASP A 278 -8.23 23.67 7.75
C ASP A 278 -7.85 24.21 9.14
N LEU A 279 -6.61 23.90 9.58
CA LEU A 279 -6.03 24.31 10.85
C LEU A 279 -4.75 25.12 10.67
N ASP A 280 -4.56 26.10 11.55
CA ASP A 280 -3.28 26.75 11.74
C ASP A 280 -2.37 25.88 12.62
N ALA A 281 -1.05 25.95 12.40
CA ALA A 281 -0.07 25.26 13.24
C ALA A 281 -0.25 25.54 14.74
N LYS A 282 -0.68 26.77 15.09
CA LYS A 282 -0.94 27.19 16.49
C LYS A 282 -2.05 26.41 17.19
N SER A 283 -2.87 25.72 16.45
CA SER A 283 -3.96 24.91 17.01
C SER A 283 -3.50 23.56 17.55
N ILE A 284 -2.31 23.08 17.16
CA ILE A 284 -1.84 21.75 17.56
C ILE A 284 -1.29 21.79 18.98
N ASP A 285 -1.94 21.07 19.87
CA ASP A 285 -1.59 20.95 21.30
C ASP A 285 -0.54 19.87 21.56
N TYR A 286 -0.59 18.79 20.78
CA TYR A 286 0.24 17.60 20.99
C TYR A 286 0.67 16.96 19.66
N ILE A 287 1.94 16.51 19.61
CA ILE A 287 2.51 15.76 18.49
C ILE A 287 3.14 14.46 19.04
N ASN A 288 2.67 13.32 18.56
CA ASN A 288 3.39 12.07 18.67
C ASN A 288 4.36 11.98 17.49
N GLY A 289 5.66 12.07 17.76
CA GLY A 289 6.71 12.12 16.76
C GLY A 289 7.14 10.75 16.27
N HIS A 290 7.66 10.70 15.05
CA HIS A 290 8.24 9.47 14.51
C HIS A 290 9.49 9.03 15.28
N ALA A 291 10.34 9.96 15.63
CA ALA A 291 11.56 9.83 16.44
C ALA A 291 12.01 8.40 16.78
N THR A 292 12.87 7.86 15.94
CA THR A 292 13.29 6.45 16.04
C THR A 292 14.49 6.23 16.96
N GLY A 293 15.15 7.31 17.41
CA GLY A 293 16.42 7.27 18.11
C GLY A 293 17.62 7.32 17.17
N THR A 294 17.44 7.42 15.85
CA THR A 294 18.55 7.64 14.93
C THR A 294 18.92 9.13 14.88
N PRO A 295 20.20 9.50 15.00
CA PRO A 295 20.61 10.90 15.09
C PRO A 295 20.11 11.77 13.94
N LEU A 296 20.15 11.26 12.71
CA LEU A 296 19.72 12.01 11.53
C LEU A 296 18.21 12.23 11.50
N ASN A 297 17.39 11.17 11.71
CA ASN A 297 15.94 11.31 11.72
C ASN A 297 15.48 12.25 12.83
N ASP A 298 15.96 12.04 14.06
CA ASP A 298 15.53 12.84 15.20
C ASP A 298 15.88 14.32 15.04
N SER A 299 17.06 14.62 14.48
CA SER A 299 17.48 16.01 14.23
C SER A 299 16.67 16.68 13.11
N THR A 300 16.38 15.97 12.01
CA THR A 300 15.56 16.52 10.91
C THR A 300 14.11 16.70 11.32
N GLU A 301 13.56 15.79 12.14
CA GLU A 301 12.19 15.91 12.66
C GLU A 301 12.05 17.09 13.65
N ILE A 302 13.00 17.27 14.58
CA ILE A 302 13.04 18.45 15.45
C ILE A 302 13.08 19.72 14.61
N GLN A 303 13.92 19.77 13.59
CA GLN A 303 14.01 20.92 12.68
C GLN A 303 12.68 21.17 11.94
N ALA A 304 12.03 20.11 11.44
CA ALA A 304 10.74 20.22 10.77
C ALA A 304 9.66 20.79 11.70
N MET A 305 9.57 20.25 12.92
CA MET A 305 8.63 20.72 13.94
C MET A 305 8.91 22.16 14.36
N GLN A 306 10.19 22.53 14.56
CA GLN A 306 10.55 23.92 14.89
C GLN A 306 10.19 24.89 13.78
N ASN A 307 10.36 24.53 12.52
CA ASN A 307 10.02 25.37 11.38
C ASN A 307 8.50 25.61 11.24
N ILE A 308 7.68 24.65 11.68
CA ILE A 308 6.23 24.74 11.57
C ILE A 308 5.58 25.26 12.87
N PHE A 309 5.98 24.72 14.02
CA PHE A 309 5.34 24.92 15.31
C PHE A 309 6.20 25.77 16.28
N GLY A 310 7.39 26.17 15.90
CA GLY A 310 8.37 26.81 16.78
C GLY A 310 7.96 28.18 17.34
N GLU A 311 6.89 28.77 16.83
CA GLU A 311 6.28 29.96 17.42
C GLU A 311 5.18 29.64 18.45
N ASN A 312 4.77 28.36 18.55
CA ASN A 312 3.78 27.93 19.52
C ASN A 312 4.44 27.77 20.89
N GLU A 313 3.90 28.46 21.89
CA GLU A 313 4.33 28.20 23.27
C GLU A 313 3.60 26.95 23.78
N GLY A 314 4.39 25.84 23.92
CA GLY A 314 3.95 24.67 24.64
C GLY A 314 3.24 23.57 23.84
N THR A 315 3.40 23.46 22.51
CA THR A 315 3.02 22.21 21.83
C THR A 315 3.85 21.06 22.43
N SER A 316 3.16 20.10 23.06
CA SER A 316 3.83 18.95 23.67
C SER A 316 4.26 17.94 22.62
N VAL A 317 5.43 17.32 22.80
CA VAL A 317 6.00 16.33 21.90
C VAL A 317 6.49 15.13 22.69
N ASP A 318 6.20 13.93 22.19
CA ASP A 318 6.77 12.69 22.71
C ASP A 318 7.11 11.71 21.59
N SER A 319 7.78 10.62 21.95
CA SER A 319 7.88 9.39 21.15
C SER A 319 7.74 8.17 22.04
N THR A 320 6.67 7.44 21.83
CA THR A 320 6.38 6.19 22.55
C THR A 320 7.32 5.05 22.18
N LYS A 321 8.12 5.19 21.12
CA LYS A 321 9.14 4.21 20.70
C LYS A 321 10.20 3.94 21.79
N SER A 322 10.42 4.88 22.71
CA SER A 322 11.26 4.66 23.87
C SER A 322 10.79 3.50 24.78
N MET A 323 9.52 3.12 24.68
CA MET A 323 8.89 2.07 25.49
C MET A 323 8.53 0.83 24.68
N VAL A 324 7.98 1.00 23.48
CA VAL A 324 7.47 -0.11 22.64
C VAL A 324 8.42 -0.48 21.50
N GLY A 325 9.57 0.21 21.36
CA GLY A 325 10.45 0.06 20.22
C GLY A 325 9.80 0.58 18.92
N HIS A 326 10.48 0.37 17.80
CA HIS A 326 9.97 0.73 16.48
C HIS A 326 9.22 -0.45 15.87
N CYS A 327 7.88 -0.43 15.93
CA CYS A 327 7.01 -1.51 15.44
C CYS A 327 6.86 -1.51 13.90
N LEU A 328 7.81 -0.97 13.15
CA LEU A 328 7.84 -0.95 11.67
C LEU A 328 6.52 -0.44 11.07
N GLY A 329 5.86 -1.24 10.20
CA GLY A 329 4.60 -0.86 9.58
C GLY A 329 3.42 -0.75 10.54
N ALA A 330 3.49 -1.34 11.74
CA ALA A 330 2.51 -1.16 12.79
C ALA A 330 2.64 0.17 13.54
N ALA A 331 3.81 0.84 13.44
CA ALA A 331 4.14 2.01 14.25
C ALA A 331 3.06 3.09 14.20
N GLY A 332 2.60 3.47 13.01
CA GLY A 332 1.60 4.53 12.84
C GLY A 332 0.26 4.22 13.49
N ALA A 333 -0.20 2.97 13.46
CA ALA A 333 -1.47 2.58 14.10
C ALA A 333 -1.36 2.54 15.63
N VAL A 334 -0.26 1.98 16.15
CA VAL A 334 0.03 1.96 17.59
C VAL A 334 0.13 3.39 18.14
N GLU A 335 0.85 4.26 17.42
CA GLU A 335 1.05 5.67 17.77
C GLU A 335 -0.23 6.51 17.62
N ALA A 336 -1.05 6.23 16.58
CA ALA A 336 -2.37 6.84 16.44
C ALA A 336 -3.28 6.52 17.64
N ILE A 337 -3.27 5.27 18.11
CA ILE A 337 -4.05 4.87 19.31
C ILE A 337 -3.55 5.59 20.56
N TYR A 338 -2.24 5.69 20.77
CA TYR A 338 -1.68 6.47 21.88
C TYR A 338 -2.04 7.96 21.76
N THR A 339 -2.01 8.51 20.54
CA THR A 339 -2.41 9.89 20.27
C THR A 339 -3.89 10.14 20.59
N ILE A 340 -4.78 9.22 20.22
CA ILE A 340 -6.21 9.27 20.56
C ILE A 340 -6.44 9.14 22.05
N LYS A 341 -5.72 8.22 22.73
CA LYS A 341 -5.80 8.08 24.20
C LYS A 341 -5.28 9.35 24.90
N ALA A 342 -4.20 9.96 24.41
CA ALA A 342 -3.70 11.24 24.94
C ALA A 342 -4.75 12.35 24.78
N LEU A 343 -5.36 12.47 23.60
CA LEU A 343 -6.41 13.43 23.28
C LEU A 343 -7.63 13.27 24.21
N THR A 344 -8.09 12.03 24.42
CA THR A 344 -9.32 11.75 25.19
C THR A 344 -9.12 11.82 26.70
N THR A 345 -7.89 11.54 27.18
CA THR A 345 -7.56 11.58 28.62
C THR A 345 -6.88 12.86 29.07
N ASN A 346 -6.51 13.76 28.14
CA ASN A 346 -5.71 14.97 28.38
C ASN A 346 -4.34 14.66 29.05
N THR A 347 -3.72 13.53 28.66
CA THR A 347 -2.46 13.05 29.23
C THR A 347 -1.44 12.81 28.12
N VAL A 348 -0.34 13.54 28.12
CA VAL A 348 0.79 13.32 27.19
C VAL A 348 1.69 12.24 27.75
N PRO A 349 1.97 11.16 26.98
CA PRO A 349 2.91 10.11 27.41
C PRO A 349 4.34 10.63 27.54
N PRO A 350 5.20 9.96 28.34
CA PRO A 350 6.61 10.32 28.40
C PRO A 350 7.43 9.68 27.29
N THR A 351 8.50 10.37 26.87
CA THR A 351 9.66 9.77 26.20
C THR A 351 10.67 9.42 27.29
N ILE A 352 11.00 8.16 27.48
CA ILE A 352 11.85 7.72 28.60
C ILE A 352 13.33 7.57 28.20
N GLY A 353 14.23 7.46 29.19
CA GLY A 353 15.64 7.21 29.00
C GLY A 353 16.54 8.45 29.12
N TYR A 354 16.04 9.55 29.70
CA TYR A 354 16.81 10.79 29.89
C TYR A 354 17.49 10.86 31.27
N SER A 355 18.79 11.16 31.30
CA SER A 355 19.52 11.57 32.49
C SER A 355 19.32 13.08 32.78
N GLU A 356 19.77 13.56 33.93
CA GLU A 356 19.73 14.99 34.23
C GLU A 356 20.52 15.84 33.20
N GLU A 357 21.65 15.34 32.75
CA GLU A 357 22.48 16.00 31.71
C GLU A 357 21.74 16.05 30.37
N ASP A 358 21.04 14.96 30.01
CA ASP A 358 20.25 14.89 28.77
C ASP A 358 19.08 15.90 28.76
N LEU A 359 18.49 16.17 29.94
CA LEU A 359 17.41 17.16 30.07
C LEU A 359 17.89 18.60 29.77
N GLU A 360 19.10 18.94 30.17
CA GLU A 360 19.69 20.26 29.84
C GLU A 360 19.97 20.36 28.33
N ALA A 361 20.55 19.31 27.72
CA ALA A 361 20.81 19.27 26.29
C ALA A 361 19.53 19.35 25.48
N LEU A 362 18.43 18.72 25.95
CA LEU A 362 17.12 18.77 25.30
C LEU A 362 16.56 20.19 25.26
N LYS A 363 16.68 20.96 26.35
CA LYS A 363 16.21 22.35 26.42
C LYS A 363 16.85 23.24 25.34
N GLU A 364 18.12 23.03 25.04
CA GLU A 364 18.82 23.80 23.98
C GLU A 364 18.27 23.44 22.58
N LYS A 365 17.91 22.14 22.35
CA LYS A 365 17.41 21.66 21.06
C LYS A 365 15.93 21.96 20.86
N ALA A 366 15.14 21.95 21.92
CA ALA A 366 13.67 22.00 21.89
C ALA A 366 13.12 23.33 21.37
N GLY A 367 13.84 24.45 21.57
CA GLY A 367 13.27 25.79 21.32
C GLY A 367 12.03 26.04 22.21
N LYS A 368 10.88 26.29 21.58
CA LYS A 368 9.60 26.49 22.32
C LYS A 368 8.75 25.22 22.41
N LEU A 369 9.14 24.13 21.75
CA LEU A 369 8.46 22.85 21.84
C LEU A 369 8.64 22.26 23.25
N ASP A 370 7.60 21.63 23.74
CA ASP A 370 7.53 21.08 25.08
C ASP A 370 7.66 19.55 25.04
N PHE A 371 8.89 19.08 24.93
CA PHE A 371 9.16 17.63 25.00
C PHE A 371 8.80 17.11 26.40
N THR A 372 8.29 15.85 26.46
CA THR A 372 7.81 15.22 27.70
C THR A 372 8.77 14.11 28.17
N PRO A 373 9.96 14.46 28.76
CA PRO A 373 10.94 13.48 29.15
C PRO A 373 10.55 12.77 30.45
N ASN A 374 10.71 11.43 30.46
CA ASN A 374 10.60 10.51 31.60
C ASN A 374 9.27 10.47 32.35
N VAL A 375 8.50 11.53 32.38
CA VAL A 375 7.26 11.64 33.18
C VAL A 375 6.14 12.20 32.32
N LYS A 376 4.97 11.54 32.38
CA LYS A 376 3.75 12.01 31.71
C LYS A 376 3.37 13.43 32.14
N LYS A 377 2.67 14.13 31.28
CA LYS A 377 2.21 15.49 31.54
C LYS A 377 0.69 15.59 31.34
N GLU A 378 -0.02 16.12 32.34
CA GLU A 378 -1.43 16.46 32.24
C GLU A 378 -1.57 17.84 31.59
N ARG A 379 -2.34 17.89 30.48
CA ARG A 379 -2.68 19.14 29.80
C ARG A 379 -3.93 18.97 28.96
N GLU A 380 -4.68 20.04 28.74
CA GLU A 380 -5.79 20.04 27.80
C GLU A 380 -5.26 19.86 26.37
N ILE A 381 -5.84 18.88 25.65
CA ILE A 381 -5.51 18.56 24.26
C ILE A 381 -6.79 18.59 23.46
N ASN A 382 -6.86 19.47 22.47
CA ASN A 382 -8.01 19.63 21.58
C ASN A 382 -7.69 19.10 20.17
N TYR A 383 -6.44 19.29 19.72
CA TYR A 383 -5.94 18.81 18.44
C TYR A 383 -4.58 18.12 18.63
N ALA A 384 -4.48 16.92 18.14
CA ALA A 384 -3.26 16.09 18.21
C ALA A 384 -2.85 15.60 16.82
N MET A 385 -1.54 15.55 16.59
CA MET A 385 -0.95 15.05 15.34
C MET A 385 -0.09 13.83 15.63
N THR A 386 -0.10 12.84 14.74
CA THR A 386 0.87 11.74 14.72
C THR A 386 1.66 11.75 13.41
N ASN A 387 2.96 11.51 13.48
CA ASN A 387 3.89 11.55 12.36
C ASN A 387 4.61 10.23 12.15
N ASN A 388 4.74 9.80 10.90
CA ASN A 388 5.57 8.66 10.53
C ASN A 388 6.37 8.97 9.25
N PHE A 389 7.69 8.80 9.34
CA PHE A 389 8.64 9.06 8.27
C PHE A 389 9.42 7.78 7.96
N ALA A 390 9.39 7.31 6.71
CA ALA A 390 9.77 5.96 6.37
C ALA A 390 10.90 5.87 5.36
N PHE A 391 11.53 4.71 5.30
CA PHE A 391 12.38 4.34 4.17
C PHE A 391 11.63 4.51 2.85
N GLY A 392 12.35 4.80 1.77
CA GLY A 392 11.75 5.24 0.50
C GLY A 392 11.50 6.75 0.46
N GLY A 393 11.72 7.47 1.58
CA GLY A 393 11.42 8.90 1.72
C GLY A 393 9.93 9.18 1.79
N ASN A 394 9.13 8.24 2.28
CA ASN A 394 7.69 8.42 2.45
C ASN A 394 7.40 9.04 3.82
N ASN A 395 6.63 10.12 3.83
CA ASN A 395 6.25 10.84 5.05
C ASN A 395 4.73 10.90 5.14
N ALA A 396 4.19 10.67 6.34
CA ALA A 396 2.76 10.76 6.60
C ALA A 396 2.47 11.41 7.95
N SER A 397 1.44 12.24 8.00
CA SER A 397 0.95 12.91 9.21
C SER A 397 -0.57 12.87 9.23
N VAL A 398 -1.20 12.60 10.38
CA VAL A 398 -2.66 12.60 10.58
C VAL A 398 -3.03 13.44 11.79
N ILE A 399 -4.12 14.20 11.70
CA ILE A 399 -4.62 15.07 12.77
C ILE A 399 -5.95 14.55 13.31
N PHE A 400 -5.98 14.37 14.63
CA PHE A 400 -7.15 13.99 15.42
C PHE A 400 -7.71 15.20 16.20
N SER A 401 -9.03 15.28 16.33
CA SER A 401 -9.72 16.37 17.03
C SER A 401 -10.70 15.84 18.06
N LYS A 402 -10.69 16.45 19.24
CA LYS A 402 -11.70 16.23 20.29
C LYS A 402 -13.03 16.91 19.96
N HIS A 403 -12.98 17.92 19.11
CA HIS A 403 -14.12 18.74 18.73
C HIS A 403 -14.62 18.39 17.34
N GLU A 404 -15.93 18.45 17.19
CA GLU A 404 -16.58 18.39 15.89
C GLU A 404 -16.09 19.52 14.99
N LYS A 405 -15.64 19.18 13.78
CA LYS A 405 -15.27 20.19 12.79
C LYS A 405 -15.74 19.75 11.40
N ASP A 406 -16.48 20.66 10.76
CA ASP A 406 -16.81 20.50 9.35
C ASP A 406 -15.55 20.67 8.50
N ILE A 407 -15.30 19.71 7.65
CA ILE A 407 -14.19 19.73 6.70
C ILE A 407 -14.69 20.36 5.39
N LYS A 408 -13.84 21.14 4.73
CA LYS A 408 -14.16 21.71 3.41
C LYS A 408 -14.58 20.58 2.45
N PRO A 409 -15.62 20.80 1.63
CA PRO A 409 -15.98 19.86 0.59
C PRO A 409 -14.78 19.59 -0.32
N LEU A 410 -14.60 18.32 -0.66
CA LEU A 410 -13.61 17.91 -1.66
C LEU A 410 -13.96 18.49 -3.03
N GLU A 411 -12.97 18.72 -3.87
CA GLU A 411 -13.21 19.02 -5.27
C GLU A 411 -13.88 17.81 -5.96
N ASN A 412 -14.38 18.01 -7.15
CA ASN A 412 -14.98 16.95 -7.97
C ASN A 412 -14.52 17.15 -9.42
N ASN A 413 -13.20 16.96 -9.60
CA ASN A 413 -12.56 17.13 -10.89
C ASN A 413 -12.87 15.96 -11.82
N ARG A 414 -12.99 16.22 -13.13
CA ARG A 414 -12.88 15.19 -14.15
C ARG A 414 -11.42 14.77 -14.26
N VAL A 415 -11.17 13.48 -14.47
CA VAL A 415 -9.83 12.89 -14.47
C VAL A 415 -9.56 12.22 -15.81
N PHE A 416 -8.44 12.58 -16.44
CA PHE A 416 -8.06 12.10 -17.76
C PHE A 416 -6.74 11.35 -17.73
N VAL A 417 -6.63 10.32 -18.57
CA VAL A 417 -5.36 9.70 -18.92
C VAL A 417 -4.65 10.62 -19.90
N THR A 418 -3.48 11.14 -19.51
CA THR A 418 -2.70 12.09 -20.32
C THR A 418 -1.30 11.60 -20.70
N GLY A 419 -0.93 10.41 -20.27
CA GLY A 419 0.35 9.78 -20.64
C GLY A 419 0.47 8.36 -20.12
N MET A 420 1.42 7.62 -20.69
CA MET A 420 1.67 6.23 -20.35
C MET A 420 3.15 5.88 -20.46
N GLY A 421 3.60 4.94 -19.63
CA GLY A 421 4.92 4.33 -19.74
C GLY A 421 4.77 2.82 -19.63
N LEU A 422 5.17 2.11 -20.69
CA LEU A 422 4.96 0.67 -20.79
C LEU A 422 6.31 -0.03 -20.91
N VAL A 423 6.54 -1.00 -20.02
CA VAL A 423 7.72 -1.89 -20.02
C VAL A 423 7.20 -3.32 -19.94
N ASN A 424 7.31 -4.06 -21.02
CA ASN A 424 6.80 -5.45 -21.14
C ASN A 424 7.56 -6.23 -22.21
N ALA A 425 7.13 -7.43 -22.53
CA ALA A 425 7.78 -8.31 -23.48
C ALA A 425 7.80 -7.78 -24.96
N PHE A 426 7.03 -6.75 -25.28
CA PHE A 426 7.11 -6.07 -26.59
C PHE A 426 8.13 -4.94 -26.62
N GLY A 427 8.64 -4.52 -25.47
CA GLY A 427 9.61 -3.41 -25.35
C GLY A 427 9.23 -2.39 -24.29
N ASN A 428 9.81 -1.18 -24.41
CA ASN A 428 9.88 -0.21 -23.33
C ASN A 428 9.21 1.14 -23.68
N SER A 429 8.21 1.13 -24.56
CA SER A 429 7.48 2.33 -24.98
C SER A 429 6.05 2.02 -25.40
N VAL A 430 5.21 3.05 -25.46
CA VAL A 430 3.85 2.95 -26.03
C VAL A 430 3.89 2.50 -27.48
N ASP A 431 4.83 3.01 -28.29
CA ASP A 431 4.96 2.66 -29.72
C ASP A 431 5.33 1.20 -29.91
N SER A 432 6.26 0.65 -29.09
CA SER A 432 6.63 -0.77 -29.16
C SER A 432 5.46 -1.67 -28.79
N TYR A 433 4.64 -1.26 -27.81
CA TYR A 433 3.42 -1.97 -27.45
C TYR A 433 2.40 -1.96 -28.59
N ILE A 434 2.11 -0.79 -29.17
CA ILE A 434 1.18 -0.64 -30.31
C ILE A 434 1.63 -1.53 -31.49
N GLU A 435 2.91 -1.53 -31.81
CA GLU A 435 3.43 -2.39 -32.89
C GLU A 435 3.35 -3.88 -32.51
N GLY A 436 3.64 -4.21 -31.24
CA GLY A 436 3.50 -5.57 -30.70
C GLY A 436 2.08 -6.12 -30.80
N THR A 437 1.05 -5.30 -30.55
CA THR A 437 -0.34 -5.74 -30.67
C THR A 437 -0.71 -6.20 -32.09
N LYS A 438 -0.07 -5.66 -33.12
CA LYS A 438 -0.27 -6.06 -34.54
C LYS A 438 0.32 -7.44 -34.84
N THR A 439 1.37 -7.83 -34.12
CA THR A 439 1.98 -9.16 -34.26
C THR A 439 1.23 -10.24 -33.49
N GLY A 440 0.37 -9.86 -32.57
CA GLY A 440 -0.55 -10.70 -31.82
C GLY A 440 0.06 -11.52 -30.71
N LYS A 441 1.39 -11.56 -30.53
CA LYS A 441 2.04 -12.36 -29.47
C LYS A 441 3.48 -11.94 -29.23
N ALA A 442 3.87 -11.80 -27.97
CA ALA A 442 5.25 -11.59 -27.59
C ALA A 442 6.06 -12.91 -27.59
N PRO A 443 7.39 -12.86 -27.82
CA PRO A 443 8.22 -14.03 -27.75
C PRO A 443 8.30 -14.59 -26.33
N VAL A 444 8.18 -15.91 -26.20
CA VAL A 444 8.27 -16.63 -24.92
C VAL A 444 9.66 -17.27 -24.80
N GLU A 445 10.36 -17.01 -23.69
CA GLU A 445 11.63 -17.62 -23.37
C GLU A 445 11.56 -18.38 -22.04
N GLY A 446 12.02 -19.63 -22.00
CA GLY A 446 12.00 -20.46 -20.78
C GLY A 446 10.61 -20.64 -20.14
N GLY A 447 9.52 -20.58 -20.93
CA GLY A 447 8.14 -20.66 -20.41
C GLY A 447 7.58 -19.37 -19.84
N SER A 448 8.30 -18.24 -19.97
CA SER A 448 7.93 -16.94 -19.43
C SER A 448 8.09 -15.81 -20.45
N LEU A 449 7.43 -14.67 -20.19
CA LEU A 449 7.56 -13.43 -20.94
C LEU A 449 8.34 -12.43 -20.07
N HIS A 450 9.46 -11.95 -20.56
CA HIS A 450 10.38 -11.08 -19.85
C HIS A 450 10.32 -9.64 -20.37
N ALA A 451 10.46 -8.69 -19.43
CA ALA A 451 10.60 -7.28 -19.71
C ALA A 451 12.09 -6.90 -19.62
N GLU A 452 12.75 -6.78 -20.76
CA GLU A 452 14.17 -6.45 -20.79
C GLU A 452 14.38 -4.93 -20.81
N VAL A 453 15.26 -4.46 -19.93
CA VAL A 453 15.68 -3.05 -19.88
C VAL A 453 17.20 -2.98 -20.03
N GLY A 454 17.66 -2.69 -21.24
CA GLY A 454 19.09 -2.55 -21.58
C GLY A 454 19.66 -1.16 -21.30
N PRO A 455 21.00 -0.98 -21.40
CA PRO A 455 21.68 0.29 -21.16
C PRO A 455 21.16 1.47 -22.00
N GLU A 456 20.78 1.20 -23.22
CA GLU A 456 20.22 2.20 -24.14
C GLU A 456 18.86 2.71 -23.68
N VAL A 457 18.01 1.84 -23.07
CA VAL A 457 16.66 2.18 -22.65
C VAL A 457 16.70 3.14 -21.46
N TYR A 458 17.47 2.84 -20.42
CA TYR A 458 17.48 3.76 -19.28
C TYR A 458 18.23 5.05 -19.57
N GLN A 459 19.18 5.08 -20.50
CA GLN A 459 19.78 6.31 -20.98
C GLN A 459 18.77 7.18 -21.74
N GLU A 460 17.92 6.57 -22.59
CA GLU A 460 16.85 7.27 -23.32
C GLU A 460 15.89 7.99 -22.37
N TYR A 461 15.57 7.38 -21.23
CA TYR A 461 14.69 7.97 -20.23
C TYR A 461 15.42 8.77 -19.13
N GLY A 462 16.70 9.07 -19.32
CA GLY A 462 17.48 9.94 -18.45
C GLY A 462 17.90 9.29 -17.13
N VAL A 463 17.89 7.95 -17.03
CA VAL A 463 18.36 7.22 -15.86
C VAL A 463 19.86 6.98 -15.97
N LYS A 464 20.65 7.45 -15.00
CA LYS A 464 22.10 7.26 -15.00
C LYS A 464 22.46 5.81 -14.65
N LEU A 465 23.41 5.22 -15.39
CA LEU A 465 23.88 3.84 -15.17
C LEU A 465 24.31 3.57 -13.73
N ALA A 466 24.98 4.51 -13.09
CA ALA A 466 25.42 4.39 -11.69
C ALA A 466 24.24 4.33 -10.69
N PHE A 467 23.12 4.95 -11.02
CA PHE A 467 21.87 4.85 -10.25
C PHE A 467 21.18 3.50 -10.53
N TYR A 468 20.99 3.16 -11.81
CA TYR A 468 20.33 1.95 -12.25
C TYR A 468 20.94 0.66 -11.65
N ARG A 469 22.28 0.58 -11.56
CA ARG A 469 22.98 -0.57 -10.98
C ARG A 469 22.76 -0.81 -9.48
N LYS A 470 22.17 0.15 -8.79
CA LYS A 470 21.82 0.03 -7.36
C LYS A 470 20.42 -0.53 -7.13
N LEU A 471 19.62 -0.58 -8.17
CA LEU A 471 18.23 -0.99 -8.10
C LEU A 471 18.10 -2.50 -8.22
N ASP A 472 17.17 -3.07 -7.48
CA ASP A 472 16.62 -4.40 -7.75
C ASP A 472 15.88 -4.41 -9.10
N LYS A 473 15.56 -5.58 -9.62
CA LYS A 473 14.91 -5.73 -10.92
C LYS A 473 13.53 -5.06 -10.96
N LEU A 474 12.72 -5.22 -9.90
CA LEU A 474 11.40 -4.59 -9.79
C LEU A 474 11.52 -3.06 -9.92
N SER A 475 12.44 -2.46 -9.18
CA SER A 475 12.70 -1.01 -9.21
C SER A 475 13.26 -0.54 -10.55
N GLN A 476 14.08 -1.36 -11.23
CA GLN A 476 14.63 -1.05 -12.56
C GLN A 476 13.51 -0.86 -13.58
N ILE A 477 12.59 -1.82 -13.68
CA ILE A 477 11.50 -1.75 -14.65
C ILE A 477 10.47 -0.65 -14.28
N GLN A 478 10.23 -0.43 -12.97
CA GLN A 478 9.34 0.65 -12.51
C GLN A 478 9.90 2.04 -12.80
N VAL A 479 11.18 2.29 -12.52
CA VAL A 479 11.80 3.59 -12.78
C VAL A 479 11.78 3.93 -14.27
N VAL A 480 12.03 2.96 -15.16
CA VAL A 480 11.95 3.17 -16.60
C VAL A 480 10.51 3.45 -17.03
N SER A 481 9.54 2.68 -16.57
CA SER A 481 8.12 2.88 -16.87
C SER A 481 7.63 4.26 -16.41
N GLY A 482 7.94 4.68 -15.17
CA GLY A 482 7.55 5.98 -14.66
C GLY A 482 8.19 7.14 -15.42
N ARG A 483 9.48 7.03 -15.79
CA ARG A 483 10.19 8.03 -16.62
C ARG A 483 9.60 8.09 -18.03
N ALA A 484 9.28 6.95 -18.63
CA ALA A 484 8.60 6.87 -19.92
C ALA A 484 7.21 7.53 -19.86
N CYS A 485 6.47 7.33 -18.77
CA CYS A 485 5.18 7.95 -18.54
C CYS A 485 5.28 9.48 -18.48
N LEU A 486 6.21 10.04 -17.71
CA LEU A 486 6.46 11.49 -17.65
C LEU A 486 6.82 12.05 -19.03
N LYS A 487 7.71 11.36 -19.80
CA LYS A 487 8.11 11.75 -21.15
C LYS A 487 6.92 11.72 -22.11
N ASN A 488 6.12 10.66 -22.11
CA ASN A 488 4.94 10.52 -22.98
C ASN A 488 3.86 11.55 -22.65
N ALA A 489 3.66 11.84 -21.36
CA ALA A 489 2.76 12.89 -20.89
C ALA A 489 3.26 14.32 -21.22
N GLY A 490 4.50 14.49 -21.69
CA GLY A 490 5.11 15.80 -21.90
C GLY A 490 5.37 16.58 -20.61
N VAL A 491 5.54 15.89 -19.48
CA VAL A 491 5.76 16.49 -18.16
C VAL A 491 7.24 16.55 -17.82
N THR A 492 7.73 17.76 -17.56
CA THR A 492 9.05 17.99 -16.97
C THR A 492 8.86 18.35 -15.49
N VAL A 493 9.46 17.57 -14.60
CA VAL A 493 9.41 17.85 -13.16
C VAL A 493 10.35 18.99 -12.83
N THR A 494 9.86 20.02 -12.15
CA THR A 494 10.57 21.24 -11.73
C THR A 494 10.32 21.53 -10.26
N GLU A 495 11.04 22.48 -9.68
CA GLU A 495 10.80 22.91 -8.28
C GLU A 495 9.38 23.46 -8.07
N GLU A 496 8.73 23.97 -9.12
CA GLU A 496 7.40 24.58 -9.05
C GLU A 496 6.27 23.54 -9.05
N ASN A 497 6.47 22.37 -9.71
CA ASN A 497 5.42 21.35 -9.89
C ASN A 497 5.70 20.01 -9.22
N GLN A 498 6.89 19.81 -8.63
CA GLN A 498 7.31 18.53 -8.06
C GLN A 498 6.39 18.01 -6.93
N THR A 499 5.66 18.91 -6.27
CA THR A 499 4.69 18.62 -5.20
C THR A 499 3.25 18.50 -5.70
N ASP A 500 2.99 18.80 -6.96
CA ASP A 500 1.69 18.66 -7.62
C ASP A 500 1.56 17.31 -8.36
N ILE A 501 2.60 16.48 -8.30
CA ILE A 501 2.70 15.18 -8.97
C ILE A 501 2.99 14.12 -7.94
N GLY A 502 2.12 13.11 -7.87
CA GLY A 502 2.29 11.95 -7.00
C GLY A 502 2.34 10.63 -7.78
N MET A 503 2.39 9.52 -7.02
CA MET A 503 2.35 8.17 -7.58
C MET A 503 1.69 7.16 -6.63
N ILE A 504 0.96 6.20 -7.20
CA ILE A 504 0.47 5.02 -6.50
C ILE A 504 1.06 3.81 -7.21
N ILE A 505 1.80 2.98 -6.49
CA ILE A 505 2.40 1.75 -7.01
C ILE A 505 1.55 0.57 -6.57
N GLY A 506 1.11 -0.26 -7.51
CA GLY A 506 0.48 -1.55 -7.23
C GLY A 506 1.45 -2.68 -7.53
N THR A 507 1.61 -3.63 -6.60
CA THR A 507 2.40 -4.84 -6.81
C THR A 507 1.70 -6.05 -6.19
N ALA A 508 1.85 -7.21 -6.80
CA ALA A 508 1.33 -8.45 -6.24
C ALA A 508 2.32 -9.08 -5.25
N ASP A 509 3.58 -9.19 -5.66
CA ASP A 509 4.59 -9.99 -4.98
C ASP A 509 5.74 -9.14 -4.40
N GLY A 510 5.88 -7.88 -4.86
CA GLY A 510 6.94 -6.97 -4.43
C GLY A 510 8.34 -7.40 -4.92
N PRO A 511 9.42 -6.94 -4.25
CA PRO A 511 10.81 -7.19 -4.64
C PRO A 511 11.28 -8.60 -4.24
N THR A 512 10.64 -9.62 -4.82
CA THR A 512 10.82 -11.03 -4.42
C THR A 512 12.26 -11.50 -4.58
N THR A 513 12.97 -11.05 -5.62
CA THR A 513 14.39 -11.40 -5.82
C THR A 513 15.24 -11.00 -4.61
N ASP A 514 15.13 -9.76 -4.17
CA ASP A 514 15.97 -9.27 -3.07
C ASP A 514 15.50 -9.78 -1.71
N ILE A 515 14.19 -10.00 -1.51
CA ILE A 515 13.67 -10.67 -0.30
C ILE A 515 14.25 -12.08 -0.16
N VAL A 516 14.21 -12.88 -1.23
CA VAL A 516 14.75 -14.26 -1.22
C VAL A 516 16.25 -14.25 -1.01
N ASN A 517 17.00 -13.47 -1.79
CA ASN A 517 18.44 -13.36 -1.68
C ASN A 517 18.90 -12.95 -0.28
N PHE A 518 18.16 -12.04 0.35
CA PHE A 518 18.47 -11.58 1.70
C PHE A 518 18.23 -12.68 2.74
N HIS A 519 17.07 -13.36 2.68
CA HIS A 519 16.77 -14.49 3.58
C HIS A 519 17.77 -15.63 3.45
N GLU A 520 18.11 -16.04 2.22
CA GLU A 520 19.12 -17.06 1.98
C GLU A 520 20.50 -16.65 2.54
N GLY A 521 20.87 -15.38 2.38
CA GLY A 521 22.10 -14.82 2.95
C GLY A 521 22.13 -14.97 4.47
N LEU A 522 21.03 -14.59 5.16
CA LEU A 522 20.92 -14.72 6.61
C LEU A 522 20.96 -16.19 7.08
N ILE A 523 20.30 -17.10 6.37
CA ILE A 523 20.27 -18.52 6.72
C ILE A 523 21.67 -19.15 6.58
N LYS A 524 22.39 -18.83 5.50
CA LYS A 524 23.69 -19.42 5.21
C LYS A 524 24.83 -18.83 6.04
N ASN A 525 24.78 -17.54 6.37
CA ASN A 525 25.92 -16.81 6.93
C ASN A 525 25.67 -16.24 8.33
N GLY A 526 24.43 -16.29 8.84
CA GLY A 526 24.02 -15.70 10.12
C GLY A 526 23.49 -14.28 10.02
N LEU A 527 22.80 -13.82 11.08
CA LEU A 527 22.13 -12.51 11.11
C LEU A 527 23.09 -11.31 10.98
N HIS A 528 24.33 -11.45 11.41
CA HIS A 528 25.35 -10.40 11.39
C HIS A 528 25.96 -10.17 9.99
N GLU A 529 25.76 -11.10 9.05
CA GLU A 529 26.27 -11.04 7.68
C GLU A 529 25.21 -10.57 6.65
N GLY A 530 24.16 -9.93 7.11
CA GLY A 530 23.16 -9.30 6.23
C GLY A 530 23.78 -8.27 5.28
N SER A 531 23.25 -8.15 4.07
CA SER A 531 23.76 -7.20 3.07
C SER A 531 23.12 -5.83 3.22
N ALA A 532 23.87 -4.81 3.64
CA ALA A 532 23.43 -3.42 3.67
C ALA A 532 23.04 -2.84 2.28
N PHE A 533 23.50 -3.48 1.21
CA PHE A 533 23.17 -3.10 -0.16
C PHE A 533 21.81 -3.67 -0.61
N VAL A 534 21.47 -4.90 -0.20
CA VAL A 534 20.24 -5.59 -0.59
C VAL A 534 19.06 -5.18 0.30
N PHE A 535 19.28 -5.06 1.62
CA PHE A 535 18.20 -4.80 2.57
C PHE A 535 17.28 -3.61 2.22
N PRO A 536 17.79 -2.43 1.78
CA PRO A 536 16.92 -1.32 1.40
C PRO A 536 15.96 -1.64 0.25
N ASN A 537 16.26 -2.65 -0.55
CA ASN A 537 15.41 -3.08 -1.67
C ASN A 537 14.34 -4.10 -1.25
N THR A 538 14.45 -4.69 -0.05
CA THR A 538 13.47 -5.70 0.41
C THR A 538 12.12 -5.12 0.83
N VAL A 539 12.01 -3.79 0.99
CA VAL A 539 10.74 -3.14 1.34
C VAL A 539 9.90 -2.90 0.08
N TYR A 540 8.60 -3.11 0.19
CA TYR A 540 7.68 -3.07 -0.95
C TYR A 540 7.58 -1.70 -1.63
N ASN A 541 7.86 -0.62 -0.90
CA ASN A 541 7.86 0.75 -1.44
C ASN A 541 9.20 1.18 -2.06
N ALA A 542 10.19 0.29 -2.16
CA ALA A 542 11.49 0.63 -2.76
C ALA A 542 11.33 1.14 -4.19
N ALA A 543 10.52 0.49 -5.03
CA ALA A 543 10.28 0.87 -6.41
C ALA A 543 9.71 2.29 -6.54
N GLY A 544 8.71 2.66 -5.71
CA GLY A 544 8.17 4.01 -5.63
C GLY A 544 9.17 5.04 -5.10
N GLY A 545 9.97 4.67 -4.09
CA GLY A 545 11.05 5.50 -3.54
C GLY A 545 12.12 5.81 -4.59
N TYR A 546 12.59 4.81 -5.32
CA TYR A 546 13.58 5.01 -6.39
C TYR A 546 13.03 5.81 -7.57
N LEU A 547 11.77 5.60 -7.94
CA LEU A 547 11.12 6.43 -8.96
C LEU A 547 11.03 7.90 -8.51
N SER A 548 10.64 8.16 -7.26
CA SER A 548 10.62 9.51 -6.69
C SER A 548 12.02 10.15 -6.71
N ILE A 549 13.05 9.45 -6.22
CA ILE A 549 14.44 9.93 -6.21
C ILE A 549 14.94 10.25 -7.64
N ASN A 550 14.64 9.39 -8.61
CA ASN A 550 15.10 9.58 -9.99
C ASN A 550 14.34 10.68 -10.75
N SER A 551 13.03 10.80 -10.51
CA SER A 551 12.16 11.76 -11.21
C SER A 551 12.12 13.14 -10.56
N GLY A 552 12.36 13.22 -9.24
CA GLY A 552 12.19 14.44 -8.45
C GLY A 552 10.74 14.69 -7.99
N VAL A 553 9.82 13.74 -8.18
CA VAL A 553 8.42 13.83 -7.77
C VAL A 553 8.31 13.75 -6.25
N LYS A 554 7.60 14.70 -5.61
CA LYS A 554 7.50 14.85 -4.16
C LYS A 554 6.07 14.83 -3.60
N GLY A 555 5.07 14.62 -4.45
CA GLY A 555 3.68 14.46 -4.02
C GLY A 555 3.42 13.14 -3.31
N VAL A 556 2.16 12.76 -3.25
CA VAL A 556 1.69 11.48 -2.66
C VAL A 556 2.46 10.29 -3.25
N ASN A 557 2.97 9.41 -2.41
CA ASN A 557 3.67 8.19 -2.83
C ASN A 557 3.21 7.01 -1.95
N VAL A 558 2.39 6.15 -2.52
CA VAL A 558 1.80 5.01 -1.80
C VAL A 558 2.03 3.72 -2.59
N THR A 559 2.33 2.64 -1.87
CA THR A 559 2.43 1.30 -2.44
C THR A 559 1.29 0.42 -1.92
N LEU A 560 0.49 -0.10 -2.82
CA LEU A 560 -0.59 -1.04 -2.56
C LEU A 560 -0.15 -2.46 -2.87
N VAL A 561 -0.44 -3.39 -1.96
CA VAL A 561 -0.08 -4.80 -2.11
C VAL A 561 -1.33 -5.66 -1.91
N ASN A 562 -1.97 -6.03 -2.99
CA ASN A 562 -3.20 -6.85 -2.96
C ASN A 562 -3.30 -7.79 -4.17
N GLY A 563 -2.26 -8.60 -4.37
CA GLY A 563 -2.23 -9.55 -5.46
C GLY A 563 -2.36 -8.91 -6.85
N MET A 564 -2.85 -9.68 -7.79
CA MET A 564 -2.88 -9.31 -9.21
C MET A 564 -3.66 -8.02 -9.50
N GLN A 565 -4.68 -7.68 -8.71
CA GLN A 565 -5.50 -6.48 -8.92
C GLN A 565 -4.85 -5.18 -8.39
N ALA A 566 -3.74 -5.25 -7.64
CA ALA A 566 -3.12 -4.06 -7.03
C ALA A 566 -2.83 -2.96 -8.06
N GLY A 567 -2.50 -3.33 -9.30
CA GLY A 567 -2.30 -2.38 -10.39
C GLY A 567 -3.57 -1.61 -10.77
N LEU A 568 -4.74 -2.23 -10.81
CA LEU A 568 -5.99 -1.51 -11.07
C LEU A 568 -6.48 -0.73 -9.84
N GLN A 569 -6.18 -1.21 -8.61
CA GLN A 569 -6.41 -0.44 -7.39
C GLN A 569 -5.56 0.84 -7.34
N SER A 570 -4.33 0.81 -7.90
CA SER A 570 -3.51 2.03 -8.02
C SER A 570 -4.19 3.09 -8.90
N VAL A 571 -4.88 2.68 -9.98
CA VAL A 571 -5.69 3.58 -10.82
C VAL A 571 -6.85 4.18 -10.02
N CYS A 572 -7.56 3.37 -9.21
CA CYS A 572 -8.68 3.84 -8.39
C CYS A 572 -8.24 4.86 -7.33
N TYR A 573 -7.13 4.61 -6.64
CA TYR A 573 -6.65 5.55 -5.62
C TYR A 573 -6.08 6.83 -6.26
N ALA A 574 -5.29 6.72 -7.31
CA ALA A 574 -4.80 7.88 -8.06
C ALA A 574 -5.95 8.73 -8.62
N TYR A 575 -7.02 8.09 -9.12
CA TYR A 575 -8.24 8.77 -9.53
C TYR A 575 -8.86 9.58 -8.40
N ASN A 576 -9.01 9.01 -7.19
CA ASN A 576 -9.56 9.73 -6.05
C ASN A 576 -8.70 10.94 -5.66
N VAL A 577 -7.38 10.79 -5.61
CA VAL A 577 -6.43 11.86 -5.26
C VAL A 577 -6.57 13.05 -6.23
N VAL A 578 -6.66 12.78 -7.54
CA VAL A 578 -6.83 13.83 -8.56
C VAL A 578 -8.25 14.40 -8.53
N LYS A 579 -9.26 13.55 -8.45
CA LYS A 579 -10.68 13.96 -8.40
C LYS A 579 -10.96 14.90 -7.24
N ASN A 580 -10.40 14.59 -6.06
CA ASN A 580 -10.63 15.35 -4.83
C ASN A 580 -9.79 16.64 -4.75
N GLY A 581 -8.87 16.88 -5.71
CA GLY A 581 -8.01 18.06 -5.77
C GLY A 581 -6.82 18.01 -4.80
N THR A 582 -6.48 16.84 -4.27
CA THR A 582 -5.29 16.67 -3.42
C THR A 582 -4.02 16.89 -4.25
N GLU A 583 -3.95 16.28 -5.45
CA GLU A 583 -2.88 16.47 -6.42
C GLU A 583 -3.46 16.83 -7.80
N LYS A 584 -2.67 17.50 -8.65
CA LYS A 584 -3.07 17.80 -10.02
C LYS A 584 -2.84 16.63 -10.96
N MET A 585 -1.78 15.88 -10.72
CA MET A 585 -1.33 14.74 -11.52
C MET A 585 -0.91 13.56 -10.64
N MET A 586 -1.29 12.35 -11.03
CA MET A 586 -0.89 11.11 -10.37
C MET A 586 -0.44 10.06 -11.38
N MET A 587 0.71 9.44 -11.14
CA MET A 587 1.09 8.22 -11.84
C MET A 587 0.47 7.03 -11.12
N ALA A 588 -0.47 6.34 -11.78
CA ALA A 588 -0.97 5.03 -11.34
C ALA A 588 -0.09 3.95 -11.98
N CYS A 589 0.56 3.14 -11.16
CA CYS A 589 1.57 2.19 -11.61
C CYS A 589 1.21 0.77 -11.19
N GLY A 590 1.48 -0.20 -12.07
CA GLY A 590 1.48 -1.61 -11.73
C GLY A 590 2.82 -2.23 -12.10
N VAL A 591 3.44 -2.99 -11.18
CA VAL A 591 4.75 -3.59 -11.41
C VAL A 591 4.88 -4.94 -10.72
N ASP A 592 5.37 -5.93 -11.45
CA ASP A 592 5.82 -7.21 -10.88
C ASP A 592 6.96 -7.78 -11.72
N GLU A 593 7.93 -8.39 -11.03
CA GLU A 593 9.06 -9.10 -11.62
C GLU A 593 8.79 -10.61 -11.69
N ASN A 594 9.38 -11.29 -12.66
CA ASN A 594 9.36 -12.75 -12.76
C ASN A 594 10.67 -13.31 -12.24
N THR A 595 10.57 -14.18 -11.23
CA THR A 595 11.72 -14.83 -10.57
C THR A 595 11.56 -16.35 -10.61
N ASP A 596 12.67 -17.09 -10.46
CA ASP A 596 12.62 -18.54 -10.38
C ASP A 596 11.72 -19.04 -9.24
N VAL A 597 11.66 -18.30 -8.13
CA VAL A 597 10.81 -18.63 -6.97
C VAL A 597 9.34 -18.47 -7.34
N ILE A 598 8.96 -17.35 -7.94
CA ILE A 598 7.58 -17.09 -8.38
C ILE A 598 7.18 -18.09 -9.47
N TYR A 599 8.05 -18.34 -10.45
CA TYR A 599 7.79 -19.35 -11.48
C TYR A 599 7.57 -20.73 -10.87
N SER A 600 8.47 -21.19 -9.98
CA SER A 600 8.36 -22.48 -9.31
C SER A 600 7.09 -22.61 -8.46
N LEU A 601 6.65 -21.51 -7.81
CA LEU A 601 5.42 -21.48 -7.05
C LEU A 601 4.19 -21.71 -7.95
N TYR A 602 4.06 -20.94 -9.02
CA TYR A 602 2.93 -21.08 -9.96
C TYR A 602 2.96 -22.42 -10.73
N ASP A 603 4.16 -22.96 -11.03
CA ASP A 603 4.32 -24.28 -11.63
C ASP A 603 3.83 -25.39 -10.68
N ARG A 604 4.25 -25.35 -9.40
CA ARG A 604 3.77 -26.31 -8.38
C ARG A 604 2.25 -26.25 -8.17
N LEU A 605 1.65 -25.07 -8.31
CA LEU A 605 0.21 -24.89 -8.29
C LEU A 605 -0.48 -25.38 -9.59
N GLY A 606 0.30 -25.71 -10.62
CA GLY A 606 -0.17 -26.17 -11.92
C GLY A 606 -0.79 -25.05 -12.77
N TYR A 607 -0.35 -23.82 -12.59
CA TYR A 607 -0.89 -22.63 -13.28
C TYR A 607 -0.05 -22.17 -14.46
N VAL A 608 1.19 -22.63 -14.61
CA VAL A 608 2.07 -22.24 -15.72
C VAL A 608 2.00 -23.25 -16.86
N THR A 609 2.07 -22.78 -18.09
CA THR A 609 2.16 -23.60 -19.30
C THR A 609 3.54 -23.52 -19.93
N GLU A 610 4.14 -24.67 -20.22
CA GLU A 610 5.39 -24.76 -20.97
C GLU A 610 5.22 -24.47 -22.48
N ASN A 611 3.98 -24.52 -23.00
CA ASN A 611 3.71 -24.43 -24.43
C ASN A 611 3.60 -23.01 -24.99
N GLY A 612 3.78 -21.99 -24.18
CA GLY A 612 3.87 -20.61 -24.62
C GLY A 612 2.56 -19.94 -25.06
N ASP A 613 1.39 -20.52 -24.74
CA ASP A 613 0.08 -20.00 -25.13
C ASP A 613 -0.80 -19.73 -23.90
N THR A 614 -0.94 -18.46 -23.50
CA THR A 614 -2.04 -18.04 -22.63
C THR A 614 -3.33 -18.09 -23.46
N LYS A 615 -4.29 -18.90 -23.04
CA LYS A 615 -5.60 -19.01 -23.71
C LYS A 615 -6.72 -18.70 -22.73
N PRO A 616 -7.02 -17.44 -22.47
CA PRO A 616 -8.17 -17.04 -21.69
C PRO A 616 -9.44 -17.70 -22.27
N TYR A 617 -10.32 -18.12 -21.36
CA TYR A 617 -11.63 -18.70 -21.65
C TYR A 617 -11.63 -20.00 -22.47
N GLY A 618 -10.45 -20.58 -22.73
CA GLY A 618 -10.30 -21.77 -23.60
C GLY A 618 -10.66 -23.10 -22.94
N PHE A 619 -10.85 -23.18 -21.65
CA PHE A 619 -11.21 -24.36 -20.82
C PHE A 619 -10.36 -25.63 -21.03
N LYS A 620 -9.28 -25.59 -21.79
CA LYS A 620 -8.44 -26.76 -22.14
C LYS A 620 -7.23 -26.99 -21.22
N GLY A 621 -7.04 -26.16 -20.20
CA GLY A 621 -5.90 -26.26 -19.32
C GLY A 621 -6.04 -25.41 -18.06
N ARG A 622 -5.04 -25.46 -17.19
CA ARG A 622 -4.95 -24.66 -15.98
C ARG A 622 -4.12 -23.37 -16.17
N GLN A 623 -3.75 -22.99 -17.43
CA GLN A 623 -2.37 -22.53 -17.54
C GLN A 623 -2.27 -21.25 -18.33
N PHE A 624 -1.53 -20.34 -17.77
CA PHE A 624 -1.08 -19.10 -18.40
C PHE A 624 0.43 -19.10 -18.58
N VAL A 625 0.93 -18.28 -19.48
CA VAL A 625 2.33 -17.88 -19.54
C VAL A 625 2.57 -16.82 -18.50
N LEU A 626 3.53 -17.01 -17.62
CA LEU A 626 3.90 -16.02 -16.63
C LEU A 626 4.63 -14.85 -17.33
N GLY A 627 4.19 -13.62 -17.06
CA GLY A 627 4.76 -12.40 -17.58
C GLY A 627 5.37 -11.53 -16.47
N GLU A 628 6.17 -10.56 -16.86
CA GLU A 628 6.64 -9.48 -16.01
C GLU A 628 6.53 -8.14 -16.71
N GLY A 629 6.61 -7.05 -15.98
CA GLY A 629 6.63 -5.72 -16.55
C GLY A 629 6.26 -4.64 -15.56
N SER A 630 6.18 -3.44 -16.10
CA SER A 630 5.64 -2.28 -15.41
C SER A 630 4.83 -1.42 -16.37
N THR A 631 3.69 -0.98 -15.90
CA THR A 631 2.82 -0.03 -16.58
C THR A 631 2.58 1.16 -15.66
N SER A 632 2.87 2.36 -16.14
CA SER A 632 2.57 3.62 -15.47
C SER A 632 1.60 4.44 -16.32
N VAL A 633 0.51 4.93 -15.73
CA VAL A 633 -0.52 5.74 -16.39
C VAL A 633 -0.61 7.08 -15.67
N MET A 634 -0.45 8.19 -16.41
CA MET A 634 -0.63 9.54 -15.87
C MET A 634 -2.11 9.89 -15.85
N LEU A 635 -2.65 10.09 -14.66
CA LEU A 635 -3.98 10.63 -14.40
C LEU A 635 -3.85 12.11 -14.06
N GLU A 636 -4.69 12.95 -14.68
CA GLU A 636 -4.59 14.38 -14.57
C GLU A 636 -5.96 15.04 -14.52
N SER A 637 -6.10 16.10 -13.72
CA SER A 637 -7.33 16.88 -13.66
C SER A 637 -7.57 17.63 -14.97
N GLU A 638 -8.85 17.86 -15.32
CA GLU A 638 -9.21 18.56 -16.55
C GLU A 638 -8.56 19.94 -16.66
N ALA A 639 -8.55 20.67 -15.55
CA ALA A 639 -7.98 22.02 -15.50
C ALA A 639 -6.47 22.01 -15.80
N SER A 640 -5.71 21.10 -15.18
CA SER A 640 -4.28 20.95 -15.41
C SER A 640 -3.98 20.53 -16.84
N ALA A 641 -4.71 19.52 -17.37
CA ALA A 641 -4.56 19.05 -18.74
C ALA A 641 -4.83 20.15 -19.78
N GLN A 642 -5.85 20.99 -19.55
CA GLN A 642 -6.17 22.12 -20.42
C GLN A 642 -5.09 23.22 -20.36
N GLU A 643 -4.62 23.57 -19.16
CA GLU A 643 -3.61 24.61 -18.95
C GLU A 643 -2.33 24.32 -19.73
N ARG A 644 -1.88 23.08 -19.77
CA ARG A 644 -0.66 22.69 -20.49
C ARG A 644 -0.88 22.13 -21.92
N GLY A 645 -2.14 22.06 -22.39
CA GLY A 645 -2.49 21.51 -23.69
C GLY A 645 -2.17 20.02 -23.86
N ALA A 646 -2.40 19.23 -22.81
CA ALA A 646 -2.13 17.79 -22.80
C ALA A 646 -3.00 17.02 -23.80
N GLU A 647 -2.44 16.01 -24.44
CA GLU A 647 -3.23 14.98 -25.12
C GLU A 647 -4.02 14.20 -24.06
N LYS A 648 -5.31 13.97 -24.32
CA LYS A 648 -6.19 13.18 -23.46
C LYS A 648 -6.53 11.88 -24.20
N TYR A 649 -6.14 10.74 -23.66
CA TYR A 649 -6.41 9.42 -24.25
C TYR A 649 -7.83 8.93 -23.90
N ALA A 650 -8.21 9.02 -22.64
CA ALA A 650 -9.54 8.66 -22.12
C ALA A 650 -9.83 9.40 -20.83
N GLU A 651 -11.10 9.44 -20.43
CA GLU A 651 -11.54 9.87 -19.11
C GLU A 651 -11.70 8.63 -18.21
N ILE A 652 -11.14 8.64 -17.00
CA ILE A 652 -11.52 7.70 -15.95
C ILE A 652 -12.81 8.23 -15.36
N ALA A 653 -13.92 7.53 -15.59
CA ALA A 653 -15.25 8.04 -15.24
C ALA A 653 -15.72 7.56 -13.86
N GLY A 654 -15.32 6.37 -13.45
CA GLY A 654 -15.70 5.80 -12.16
C GLY A 654 -15.13 4.43 -11.95
N TYR A 655 -15.25 3.92 -10.72
CA TYR A 655 -14.76 2.60 -10.35
C TYR A 655 -15.64 1.95 -9.28
N GLY A 656 -15.48 0.65 -9.11
CA GLY A 656 -16.05 -0.14 -8.03
C GLY A 656 -15.11 -1.22 -7.57
N MET A 657 -15.15 -1.53 -6.28
CA MET A 657 -14.37 -2.60 -5.65
C MET A 657 -15.28 -3.44 -4.75
N ALA A 658 -15.03 -4.74 -4.69
CA ALA A 658 -15.75 -5.67 -3.83
C ALA A 658 -14.87 -6.85 -3.43
N HIS A 659 -15.27 -7.51 -2.32
CA HIS A 659 -14.52 -8.64 -1.76
C HIS A 659 -15.48 -9.79 -1.38
N GLU A 660 -15.01 -11.03 -1.49
CA GLU A 660 -15.84 -12.21 -1.15
C GLU A 660 -15.71 -12.66 0.32
N SER A 661 -14.75 -12.13 1.05
CA SER A 661 -14.48 -12.54 2.44
C SER A 661 -14.19 -14.04 2.58
N VAL A 662 -13.26 -14.55 1.75
CA VAL A 662 -12.85 -15.97 1.70
C VAL A 662 -11.41 -16.16 2.14
N SER A 663 -11.00 -17.39 2.43
CA SER A 663 -9.63 -17.72 2.83
C SER A 663 -8.59 -17.32 1.78
N VAL A 664 -7.42 -16.91 2.25
CA VAL A 664 -6.27 -16.56 1.40
C VAL A 664 -5.98 -17.67 0.39
N GLY A 665 -5.70 -17.28 -0.85
CA GLY A 665 -5.38 -18.20 -1.94
C GLY A 665 -6.59 -18.99 -2.49
N THR A 666 -7.79 -18.79 -1.94
CA THR A 666 -8.99 -19.44 -2.44
C THR A 666 -9.47 -18.74 -3.71
N ILE A 667 -9.69 -19.52 -4.74
CA ILE A 667 -10.42 -19.10 -5.93
C ILE A 667 -11.83 -19.66 -5.79
N LYS A 668 -12.78 -18.82 -5.38
CA LYS A 668 -14.19 -19.22 -5.21
C LYS A 668 -14.95 -18.89 -6.49
N GLY A 669 -15.75 -19.82 -6.95
CA GLY A 669 -16.56 -19.65 -8.16
C GLY A 669 -17.92 -18.96 -7.92
N SER A 670 -18.04 -18.03 -6.96
CA SER A 670 -19.32 -17.32 -6.70
C SER A 670 -19.34 -16.01 -7.40
N ASP A 671 -18.51 -15.43 -8.07
CA ASP A 671 -18.60 -14.28 -8.98
C ASP A 671 -19.54 -13.09 -8.61
N VAL A 672 -20.35 -13.21 -7.57
CA VAL A 672 -21.28 -12.15 -7.13
C VAL A 672 -20.56 -10.87 -6.72
N ALA A 673 -19.34 -10.98 -6.19
CA ALA A 673 -18.56 -9.81 -5.84
C ALA A 673 -18.10 -9.04 -7.10
N LEU A 674 -17.80 -9.73 -8.21
CA LEU A 674 -17.53 -9.08 -9.49
C LEU A 674 -18.77 -8.32 -10.00
N ASP A 675 -19.97 -8.89 -9.88
CA ASP A 675 -21.22 -8.20 -10.24
C ASP A 675 -21.38 -6.88 -9.47
N LYS A 676 -21.06 -6.91 -8.16
CA LYS A 676 -21.12 -5.72 -7.29
C LYS A 676 -20.08 -4.68 -7.71
N ALA A 677 -18.85 -5.10 -7.96
CA ALA A 677 -17.79 -4.20 -8.42
C ALA A 677 -18.16 -3.52 -9.74
N VAL A 678 -18.67 -4.27 -10.71
CA VAL A 678 -19.11 -3.75 -12.02
C VAL A 678 -20.27 -2.76 -11.87
N LYS A 679 -21.31 -3.10 -11.09
CA LYS A 679 -22.44 -2.19 -10.83
C LYS A 679 -22.01 -0.91 -10.15
N ALA A 680 -21.16 -1.00 -9.12
CA ALA A 680 -20.62 0.16 -8.44
C ALA A 680 -19.76 1.05 -9.37
N ALA A 681 -18.99 0.45 -10.27
CA ALA A 681 -18.21 1.18 -11.28
C ALA A 681 -19.11 1.95 -12.25
N CYS A 682 -20.18 1.32 -12.75
CA CYS A 682 -21.15 1.97 -13.62
C CYS A 682 -21.89 3.11 -12.89
N GLU A 683 -22.35 2.88 -11.66
CA GLU A 683 -23.00 3.89 -10.81
C GLU A 683 -22.07 5.09 -10.57
N SER A 684 -20.80 4.83 -10.19
CA SER A 684 -19.77 5.85 -10.01
C SER A 684 -19.52 6.67 -11.29
N ALA A 685 -19.58 6.02 -12.46
CA ALA A 685 -19.42 6.64 -13.77
C ALA A 685 -20.68 7.36 -14.28
N GLY A 686 -21.82 7.24 -13.57
CA GLY A 686 -23.13 7.79 -13.96
C GLY A 686 -23.70 7.15 -15.22
N ILE A 687 -23.47 5.86 -15.44
CA ILE A 687 -24.02 5.07 -16.56
C ILE A 687 -24.66 3.78 -16.07
N THR A 688 -25.43 3.14 -16.95
CA THR A 688 -25.94 1.78 -16.74
C THR A 688 -25.02 0.75 -17.40
N PRO A 689 -25.04 -0.54 -16.99
CA PRO A 689 -24.26 -1.58 -17.66
C PRO A 689 -24.54 -1.70 -19.16
N ASP A 690 -25.76 -1.40 -19.61
CA ASP A 690 -26.13 -1.47 -21.05
C ASP A 690 -25.33 -0.48 -21.90
N GLU A 691 -24.84 0.63 -21.32
CA GLU A 691 -24.05 1.65 -22.00
C GLU A 691 -22.55 1.27 -22.13
N ILE A 692 -22.11 0.14 -21.59
CA ILE A 692 -20.78 -0.42 -21.84
C ILE A 692 -20.74 -1.00 -23.26
N ASP A 693 -19.70 -0.65 -24.02
CA ASP A 693 -19.50 -1.14 -25.39
C ASP A 693 -18.62 -2.39 -25.44
N ALA A 694 -17.61 -2.45 -24.55
CA ALA A 694 -16.66 -3.55 -24.48
C ALA A 694 -16.07 -3.68 -23.07
N ILE A 695 -15.44 -4.82 -22.82
CA ILE A 695 -14.76 -5.14 -21.56
C ILE A 695 -13.32 -5.49 -21.87
N VAL A 696 -12.37 -4.97 -21.09
CA VAL A 696 -11.02 -5.52 -21.00
C VAL A 696 -10.98 -6.37 -19.74
N GLY A 697 -10.98 -7.70 -19.93
CA GLY A 697 -11.18 -8.67 -18.87
C GLY A 697 -9.88 -9.23 -18.30
N PHE A 698 -9.97 -9.80 -17.10
CA PHE A 698 -8.83 -10.38 -16.37
C PHE A 698 -8.61 -11.87 -16.66
N GLY A 699 -9.39 -12.51 -17.50
CA GLY A 699 -9.24 -13.92 -17.85
C GLY A 699 -7.81 -14.27 -18.26
N ASN A 700 -7.27 -15.32 -17.64
CA ASN A 700 -5.86 -15.70 -17.82
C ASN A 700 -5.62 -17.14 -18.25
N GLY A 701 -6.72 -17.89 -18.55
CA GLY A 701 -6.67 -19.30 -18.92
C GLY A 701 -6.82 -20.26 -17.72
N ASN A 702 -6.86 -19.76 -16.49
CA ASN A 702 -7.26 -20.57 -15.35
C ASN A 702 -8.77 -20.79 -15.40
N LYS A 703 -9.18 -22.04 -15.56
CA LYS A 703 -10.61 -22.41 -15.74
C LYS A 703 -11.54 -21.82 -14.68
N THR A 704 -11.12 -21.75 -13.43
CA THR A 704 -11.96 -21.25 -12.34
C THR A 704 -12.07 -19.73 -12.40
N VAL A 705 -10.97 -19.03 -12.67
CA VAL A 705 -10.93 -17.58 -12.84
C VAL A 705 -11.76 -17.16 -14.06
N ASP A 706 -11.56 -17.82 -15.20
CA ASP A 706 -12.28 -17.55 -16.43
C ASP A 706 -13.80 -17.78 -16.27
N ALA A 707 -14.21 -18.84 -15.52
CA ALA A 707 -15.61 -19.14 -15.26
C ALA A 707 -16.30 -18.09 -14.38
N ILE A 708 -15.57 -17.45 -13.44
CA ILE A 708 -16.11 -16.34 -12.64
C ILE A 708 -16.51 -15.19 -13.57
N GLU A 709 -15.61 -14.81 -14.46
CA GLU A 709 -15.81 -13.68 -15.37
C GLU A 709 -16.96 -13.95 -16.35
N ILE A 710 -16.97 -15.12 -16.97
CA ILE A 710 -18.06 -15.55 -17.88
C ILE A 710 -19.41 -15.49 -17.16
N GLY A 711 -19.52 -16.12 -15.99
CA GLY A 711 -20.80 -16.19 -15.24
C GLY A 711 -21.28 -14.81 -14.78
N SER A 712 -20.35 -13.92 -14.37
CA SER A 712 -20.69 -12.55 -14.01
C SER A 712 -21.25 -11.77 -15.20
N TYR A 713 -20.56 -11.80 -16.35
CA TYR A 713 -20.98 -11.02 -17.51
C TYR A 713 -22.28 -11.55 -18.13
N GLU A 714 -22.49 -12.86 -18.14
CA GLU A 714 -23.77 -13.42 -18.54
C GLU A 714 -24.92 -12.93 -17.65
N ARG A 715 -24.73 -12.79 -16.35
CA ARG A 715 -25.76 -12.25 -15.44
C ARG A 715 -25.99 -10.76 -15.59
N ILE A 716 -24.91 -9.99 -15.80
CA ILE A 716 -24.98 -8.53 -15.87
C ILE A 716 -25.58 -8.08 -17.21
N PHE A 717 -25.11 -8.66 -18.32
CA PHE A 717 -25.44 -8.21 -19.67
C PHE A 717 -26.53 -9.04 -20.36
N GLY A 718 -26.85 -10.25 -19.84
CA GLY A 718 -27.92 -11.10 -20.38
C GLY A 718 -27.74 -11.37 -21.88
N ASP A 719 -28.79 -11.03 -22.66
CA ASP A 719 -28.79 -11.23 -24.14
C ASP A 719 -27.92 -10.15 -24.86
N ASP A 720 -27.58 -9.03 -24.23
CA ASP A 720 -26.75 -7.95 -24.79
C ASP A 720 -25.27 -8.17 -24.46
N GLN A 721 -24.74 -9.32 -24.90
CA GLN A 721 -23.35 -9.70 -24.64
C GLN A 721 -22.36 -8.68 -25.15
N LYS A 722 -21.44 -8.25 -24.26
CA LYS A 722 -20.37 -7.31 -24.61
C LYS A 722 -19.11 -8.06 -25.03
N PRO A 723 -18.37 -7.59 -26.05
CA PRO A 723 -17.11 -8.20 -26.43
C PRO A 723 -16.07 -8.01 -25.31
N VAL A 724 -15.38 -9.10 -24.97
CA VAL A 724 -14.31 -9.13 -23.97
C VAL A 724 -12.96 -9.24 -24.67
N LEU A 725 -12.11 -8.25 -24.49
CA LEU A 725 -10.73 -8.22 -24.96
C LEU A 725 -9.79 -8.70 -23.86
N SER A 726 -8.69 -9.33 -24.23
CA SER A 726 -7.71 -9.84 -23.27
C SER A 726 -6.31 -9.36 -23.59
N VAL A 727 -5.73 -8.58 -22.70
CA VAL A 727 -4.31 -8.15 -22.77
C VAL A 727 -3.36 -9.31 -22.45
N LYS A 728 -3.81 -10.26 -21.63
CA LYS A 728 -3.00 -11.40 -21.22
C LYS A 728 -2.68 -12.40 -22.33
N THR A 729 -3.45 -12.38 -23.43
CA THR A 729 -3.07 -13.09 -24.67
C THR A 729 -1.81 -12.54 -25.30
N LEU A 730 -1.48 -11.26 -25.04
CA LEU A 730 -0.37 -10.52 -25.63
C LEU A 730 0.89 -10.60 -24.74
N VAL A 731 0.74 -10.30 -23.44
CA VAL A 731 1.88 -10.13 -22.51
C VAL A 731 1.92 -11.18 -21.40
N GLY A 732 1.02 -12.17 -21.42
CA GLY A 732 0.91 -13.18 -20.38
C GLY A 732 0.31 -12.62 -19.07
N GLU A 733 0.37 -13.43 -18.00
CA GLU A 733 -0.05 -13.02 -16.66
C GLU A 733 1.08 -12.27 -15.95
N ALA A 734 1.14 -10.96 -16.15
CA ALA A 734 2.11 -10.07 -15.51
C ALA A 734 1.57 -9.44 -14.21
N ARG A 735 0.56 -10.06 -13.61
CA ARG A 735 -0.03 -9.72 -12.31
C ARG A 735 -0.46 -8.24 -12.21
N ALA A 736 0.07 -7.46 -11.25
CA ALA A 736 -0.32 -6.06 -11.11
C ALA A 736 0.09 -5.20 -12.32
N ALA A 737 1.18 -5.53 -13.01
CA ALA A 737 1.57 -4.84 -14.24
C ALA A 737 0.56 -5.05 -15.36
N ALA A 738 -0.02 -6.26 -15.48
CA ALA A 738 -1.07 -6.55 -16.45
C ALA A 738 -2.36 -5.79 -16.12
N ALA A 739 -2.76 -5.71 -14.85
CA ALA A 739 -3.96 -5.01 -14.42
C ALA A 739 -3.96 -3.51 -14.76
N THR A 740 -2.82 -2.84 -14.60
CA THR A 740 -2.67 -1.44 -15.04
C THR A 740 -2.59 -1.33 -16.57
N LEU A 741 -1.98 -2.32 -17.24
CA LEU A 741 -1.91 -2.36 -18.71
C LEU A 741 -3.29 -2.54 -19.33
N GLU A 742 -4.20 -3.27 -18.69
CA GLU A 742 -5.61 -3.39 -19.10
C GLU A 742 -6.28 -2.00 -19.20
N ALA A 743 -6.05 -1.13 -18.21
CA ALA A 743 -6.56 0.24 -18.26
C ALA A 743 -5.86 1.11 -19.33
N ALA A 744 -4.54 0.96 -19.49
CA ALA A 744 -3.78 1.65 -20.55
C ALA A 744 -4.23 1.20 -21.95
N HIS A 745 -4.47 -0.10 -22.14
CA HIS A 745 -4.99 -0.66 -23.39
C HIS A 745 -6.37 -0.10 -23.75
N ALA A 746 -7.30 -0.07 -22.78
CA ALA A 746 -8.61 0.53 -22.96
C ALA A 746 -8.53 2.01 -23.34
N ALA A 747 -7.63 2.77 -22.72
CA ALA A 747 -7.41 4.18 -23.06
C ALA A 747 -6.85 4.36 -24.48
N LEU A 748 -5.91 3.50 -24.92
CA LEU A 748 -5.38 3.50 -26.29
C LEU A 748 -6.44 3.16 -27.33
N LEU A 749 -7.35 2.21 -27.03
CA LEU A 749 -8.49 1.89 -27.91
C LEU A 749 -9.43 3.09 -28.06
N LEU A 750 -9.85 3.71 -26.96
CA LEU A 750 -10.73 4.88 -26.98
C LEU A 750 -10.13 6.08 -27.70
N ALA A 751 -8.79 6.24 -27.63
CA ALA A 751 -8.04 7.25 -28.34
C ALA A 751 -7.81 6.92 -29.83
N GLY A 752 -8.21 5.74 -30.30
CA GLY A 752 -7.99 5.29 -31.68
C GLY A 752 -6.51 5.08 -32.03
N LYS A 753 -5.68 4.74 -31.06
CA LYS A 753 -4.24 4.49 -31.24
C LYS A 753 -3.93 3.03 -31.62
N LEU A 754 -4.83 2.11 -31.35
CA LEU A 754 -4.75 0.72 -31.75
C LEU A 754 -5.59 0.47 -33.02
N ASP A 755 -5.30 -0.63 -33.72
CA ASP A 755 -6.10 -1.03 -34.86
C ASP A 755 -7.57 -1.19 -34.46
N ALA A 756 -8.49 -0.72 -35.30
CA ALA A 756 -9.92 -0.79 -34.98
C ALA A 756 -10.45 -2.23 -34.94
N SER A 757 -9.80 -3.15 -35.66
CA SER A 757 -10.16 -4.57 -35.70
C SER A 757 -9.43 -5.32 -34.59
N GLN A 758 -10.13 -5.70 -33.51
CA GLN A 758 -9.55 -6.36 -32.36
C GLN A 758 -10.12 -7.78 -32.15
N PRO A 759 -9.24 -8.76 -31.80
CA PRO A 759 -9.72 -10.07 -31.35
C PRO A 759 -10.43 -9.93 -30.00
N ALA A 760 -11.55 -10.61 -29.87
CA ALA A 760 -12.39 -10.57 -28.68
C ALA A 760 -13.10 -11.91 -28.45
N PHE A 761 -13.76 -12.03 -27.31
CA PHE A 761 -14.59 -13.17 -26.92
C PHE A 761 -16.02 -12.66 -26.66
N LEU A 762 -17.00 -13.47 -27.06
CA LEU A 762 -18.40 -13.35 -26.66
C LEU A 762 -18.75 -14.54 -25.79
N PHE A 763 -19.55 -14.36 -24.76
CA PHE A 763 -19.93 -15.43 -23.85
C PHE A 763 -21.38 -15.87 -24.12
N GLU A 764 -21.58 -17.14 -24.36
CA GLU A 764 -22.89 -17.73 -24.61
C GLU A 764 -22.98 -19.10 -23.96
N ASN A 765 -23.97 -19.30 -23.08
CA ASN A 765 -24.22 -20.55 -22.36
C ASN A 765 -22.99 -21.12 -21.66
N GLY A 766 -22.24 -20.27 -20.96
CA GLY A 766 -21.02 -20.65 -20.24
C GLY A 766 -19.81 -20.96 -21.14
N LYS A 767 -19.82 -20.54 -22.41
CA LYS A 767 -18.74 -20.75 -23.38
C LYS A 767 -18.28 -19.44 -23.96
N ALA A 768 -16.99 -19.36 -24.21
CA ALA A 768 -16.38 -18.26 -24.95
C ALA A 768 -16.31 -18.60 -26.45
N LEU A 769 -16.78 -17.67 -27.27
CA LEU A 769 -16.72 -17.70 -28.73
C LEU A 769 -15.71 -16.64 -29.18
N GLU A 770 -14.65 -17.08 -29.84
CA GLU A 770 -13.66 -16.14 -30.42
C GLU A 770 -14.33 -15.38 -31.57
N THR A 771 -14.10 -14.06 -31.61
CA THR A 771 -14.63 -13.15 -32.62
C THR A 771 -13.63 -12.02 -32.89
N VAL A 772 -13.95 -11.20 -33.89
CA VAL A 772 -13.23 -9.96 -34.16
C VAL A 772 -14.25 -8.83 -34.17
N VAL A 773 -13.95 -7.75 -33.45
CA VAL A 773 -14.85 -6.60 -33.29
C VAL A 773 -14.22 -5.33 -33.81
N ASP A 774 -15.07 -4.40 -34.29
CA ASP A 774 -14.68 -3.05 -34.67
C ASP A 774 -14.85 -2.12 -33.47
N THR A 775 -13.73 -1.60 -32.95
CA THR A 775 -13.67 -0.74 -31.77
C THR A 775 -13.84 0.75 -32.08
N SER A 776 -13.99 1.14 -33.32
CA SER A 776 -14.03 2.57 -33.74
C SER A 776 -15.21 3.35 -33.15
N SER A 777 -16.31 2.66 -32.85
CA SER A 777 -17.53 3.25 -32.28
C SER A 777 -17.61 3.20 -30.76
N PHE A 778 -16.61 2.60 -30.07
CA PHE A 778 -16.67 2.47 -28.61
C PHE A 778 -16.57 3.84 -27.91
N GLU A 779 -17.47 4.06 -26.96
CA GLU A 779 -17.56 5.26 -26.13
C GLU A 779 -17.21 4.95 -24.66
N ASN A 780 -17.60 3.74 -24.14
CA ASN A 780 -17.40 3.31 -22.77
C ASN A 780 -16.78 1.90 -22.72
N ILE A 781 -15.62 1.78 -22.09
CA ILE A 781 -14.95 0.49 -21.86
C ILE A 781 -14.89 0.19 -20.37
N LEU A 782 -15.32 -0.99 -19.97
CA LEU A 782 -15.17 -1.54 -18.64
C LEU A 782 -13.83 -2.29 -18.56
N VAL A 783 -13.03 -2.01 -17.55
CA VAL A 783 -11.82 -2.78 -17.21
C VAL A 783 -12.05 -3.50 -15.90
N THR A 784 -11.74 -4.78 -15.82
CA THR A 784 -11.92 -5.57 -14.60
C THR A 784 -10.62 -6.25 -14.20
N SER A 785 -10.44 -6.46 -12.90
CA SER A 785 -9.30 -7.18 -12.34
C SER A 785 -9.69 -8.00 -11.12
N TYR A 786 -8.90 -9.02 -10.82
CA TYR A 786 -9.16 -10.02 -9.78
C TYR A 786 -7.86 -10.38 -9.04
N ALA A 787 -7.98 -10.73 -7.76
CA ALA A 787 -6.91 -11.38 -7.01
C ALA A 787 -7.45 -12.62 -6.24
N PRO A 788 -6.67 -13.73 -6.17
CA PRO A 788 -6.96 -14.85 -5.28
C PRO A 788 -7.18 -14.39 -3.83
N GLY A 789 -8.19 -14.90 -3.16
CA GLY A 789 -8.70 -14.38 -1.90
C GLY A 789 -10.01 -13.60 -2.06
N GLY A 790 -10.48 -13.45 -3.32
CA GLY A 790 -11.81 -12.93 -3.63
C GLY A 790 -11.95 -11.43 -3.71
N SER A 791 -10.89 -10.71 -4.10
CA SER A 791 -10.94 -9.27 -4.35
C SER A 791 -11.15 -8.96 -5.83
N TYR A 792 -12.04 -8.01 -6.12
CA TYR A 792 -12.40 -7.57 -7.47
C TYR A 792 -12.38 -6.05 -7.58
N THR A 793 -11.87 -5.56 -8.71
CA THR A 793 -11.86 -4.14 -9.06
C THR A 793 -12.40 -3.96 -10.47
N ALA A 794 -13.24 -2.95 -10.68
CA ALA A 794 -13.78 -2.56 -11.97
C ALA A 794 -13.62 -1.05 -12.18
N VAL A 795 -13.24 -0.63 -13.38
CA VAL A 795 -13.03 0.78 -13.76
C VAL A 795 -13.71 1.05 -15.08
N VAL A 796 -14.46 2.15 -15.19
CA VAL A 796 -15.07 2.62 -16.43
C VAL A 796 -14.24 3.73 -17.04
N LEU A 797 -13.80 3.53 -18.28
CA LEU A 797 -13.16 4.56 -19.11
C LEU A 797 -14.13 5.07 -20.17
N LYS A 798 -14.11 6.38 -20.41
CA LYS A 798 -14.94 7.03 -21.45
C LYS A 798 -14.07 7.70 -22.51
N LYS A 799 -14.56 7.68 -23.74
CA LYS A 799 -13.96 8.41 -24.86
C LYS A 799 -13.98 9.92 -24.60
N VAL A 800 -12.88 10.57 -24.90
CA VAL A 800 -12.79 12.03 -24.80
C VAL A 800 -13.63 12.67 -25.92
N LYS A 801 -14.57 13.54 -25.52
CA LYS A 801 -15.42 14.30 -26.47
C LYS A 801 -14.86 15.66 -26.75
#